data_2e8b1fbdf1ef52f50c92e34bf45dd78e
#
_entry.id   2e8b1fbdf1ef52f50c92e34bf45dd78e
#
_cell.length_a   1.000
_cell.length_b   1.000
_cell.length_c   1.000
_cell.angle_alpha   90.00
_cell.angle_beta   90.00
_cell.angle_gamma   90.00
#
_symmetry.space_group_name_H-M   'P 1'
#
loop_
_entity.id
_entity.type
_entity.pdbx_description
1 polymer ?
#
loop_
_entity_poly.entity_id
_entity_poly.type
_entity_poly.pdbx_seq_one_letter_code
_entity_poly.pdbx_strand_id
1 'polypeptide(L)'
;MSEIESKVQGNYDASKIQVLEGLEAVRMRPGMYIGSTSSSGLHHLVYEIVDNAIDEALAGYCDRIQVSIEPGDVIRVLDNGRGIPVDIQEQTGKPALEVVYTVLHAGGKFGGGGYKVSGGLHGVGASVVNALSEWLTVQVHRDGKIHEMRFSRGHITQEMTIVGQTDRTGTTVTFKPDPEMFEDLVYNYETLHTRMREEAFLNAGLRITIEDERVVSANKPESERRHSMCYEGGIREFVTWLNKSKDALHSDVIYMAGQKDDSVAEVALQYNDGYNETILSFANNVHTPEGGMHEEGFKRALTNVLNNYGRKIKMLKDDEKISGEDCREGLTCVISVKLTEAQFEGQTKAKLGNSEIRTLVNNIVSDKLDTFLEENPQVGRMILDKALTANRAREAARKARESIRRKTALGGAAMPDKLRDCNENNPELTEIYIVEGDSAGGSATQGRDSRFQAILPLWGKMLNVEKARADKVYGNDKLQPVITALGAGIGDEFDPAKLRYHKVIIMADADVDGSHIRTLLLTFFFRFMRPLIEHGYVYSAVPPLYKLTRGKTTRVAFSDEERDAVSAEMRGGNPNVKIDISRFKGLGEMNPHELWETTMDPEKRTLRRITLDDAVKADETFTILMGEKVEPRKEFIEKNAQYAVNLDY
;
A
#
# COMPACT_ATOMS: atom_id res chain seq x y z
N MET A 1 24.26 0.09 -24.21
CA MET A 1 23.31 0.71 -25.16
C MET A 1 22.85 -0.41 -26.06
N SER A 2 21.76 -1.01 -25.69
CA SER A 2 21.22 -2.23 -26.24
C SER A 2 20.14 -1.93 -27.28
N GLU A 3 19.74 -2.94 -28.03
CA GLU A 3 18.83 -3.04 -29.17
C GLU A 3 17.52 -2.20 -29.17
N ILE A 4 17.24 -1.44 -28.12
CA ILE A 4 16.03 -0.61 -27.97
C ILE A 4 16.13 0.70 -28.80
N GLU A 5 17.33 1.17 -29.18
CA GLU A 5 17.54 2.39 -29.98
C GLU A 5 17.63 2.16 -31.50
N SER A 6 17.41 0.95 -31.98
CA SER A 6 17.32 0.73 -33.43
C SER A 6 16.03 1.36 -33.96
N LYS A 7 16.13 2.40 -34.78
CA LYS A 7 14.99 2.93 -35.56
C LYS A 7 14.30 1.76 -36.24
N VAL A 8 13.01 1.58 -35.98
CA VAL A 8 12.19 0.59 -36.65
C VAL A 8 12.32 0.82 -38.15
N GLN A 9 13.00 -0.09 -38.85
CA GLN A 9 13.14 -0.02 -40.31
C GLN A 9 11.81 -0.44 -40.94
N GLY A 10 11.08 0.52 -41.49
CA GLY A 10 9.83 0.30 -42.22
C GLY A 10 8.99 1.59 -42.26
N ASN A 11 8.23 1.76 -43.33
CA ASN A 11 7.24 2.85 -43.42
C ASN A 11 6.17 2.64 -42.32
N TYR A 12 5.96 3.67 -41.51
CA TYR A 12 4.82 3.71 -40.58
C TYR A 12 3.60 4.16 -41.40
N ASP A 13 2.77 3.20 -41.80
CA ASP A 13 1.53 3.42 -42.55
C ASP A 13 0.32 2.83 -41.81
N ALA A 14 -0.87 3.00 -42.39
CA ALA A 14 -2.13 2.58 -41.78
C ALA A 14 -2.18 1.06 -41.47
N SER A 15 -1.40 0.22 -42.14
CA SER A 15 -1.34 -1.23 -41.89
C SER A 15 -0.65 -1.58 -40.57
N LYS A 16 0.10 -0.63 -39.98
CA LYS A 16 0.77 -0.77 -38.67
C LYS A 16 -0.13 -0.37 -37.50
N ILE A 17 -1.29 0.20 -37.77
CA ILE A 17 -2.27 0.57 -36.76
C ILE A 17 -3.14 -0.66 -36.48
N GLN A 18 -2.96 -1.27 -35.29
CA GLN A 18 -3.82 -2.36 -34.83
C GLN A 18 -4.99 -1.78 -34.04
N VAL A 19 -6.21 -2.18 -34.42
CA VAL A 19 -7.42 -1.91 -33.63
C VAL A 19 -7.70 -3.15 -32.81
N LEU A 20 -7.64 -3.02 -31.48
CA LEU A 20 -7.99 -4.07 -30.54
C LEU A 20 -9.45 -3.89 -30.17
N GLU A 21 -10.28 -4.91 -30.38
CA GLU A 21 -11.70 -4.88 -30.07
C GLU A 21 -12.03 -5.85 -28.91
N GLY A 22 -13.02 -5.46 -28.09
CA GLY A 22 -13.57 -6.32 -27.04
C GLY A 22 -12.55 -6.75 -25.98
N LEU A 23 -12.67 -7.98 -25.49
CA LEU A 23 -11.87 -8.52 -24.40
C LEU A 23 -10.43 -8.87 -24.80
N GLU A 24 -10.11 -8.96 -26.07
CA GLU A 24 -8.73 -9.13 -26.53
C GLU A 24 -7.85 -7.93 -26.15
N ALA A 25 -8.42 -6.72 -26.17
CA ALA A 25 -7.71 -5.52 -25.71
C ALA A 25 -7.25 -5.63 -24.25
N VAL A 26 -8.06 -6.24 -23.40
CA VAL A 26 -7.73 -6.49 -21.98
C VAL A 26 -6.56 -7.47 -21.86
N ARG A 27 -6.60 -8.58 -22.59
CA ARG A 27 -5.54 -9.59 -22.56
C ARG A 27 -4.21 -9.08 -23.12
N MET A 28 -4.25 -8.23 -24.14
CA MET A 28 -3.05 -7.61 -24.74
C MET A 28 -2.43 -6.53 -23.85
N ARG A 29 -3.22 -5.82 -23.05
CA ARG A 29 -2.78 -4.71 -22.20
C ARG A 29 -3.42 -4.77 -20.81
N PRO A 30 -3.21 -5.86 -20.03
CA PRO A 30 -3.87 -6.04 -18.73
C PRO A 30 -3.54 -4.91 -17.75
N GLY A 31 -2.32 -4.38 -17.75
CA GLY A 31 -1.90 -3.27 -16.88
C GLY A 31 -2.74 -1.99 -17.02
N MET A 32 -3.40 -1.76 -18.18
CA MET A 32 -4.32 -0.62 -18.33
C MET A 32 -5.61 -0.77 -17.50
N TYR A 33 -5.99 -1.99 -17.16
CA TYR A 33 -7.26 -2.29 -16.47
C TYR A 33 -7.06 -2.67 -14.99
N ILE A 34 -6.00 -3.39 -14.67
CA ILE A 34 -5.71 -3.89 -13.30
C ILE A 34 -4.41 -3.34 -12.71
N GLY A 35 -3.78 -2.36 -13.37
CA GLY A 35 -2.55 -1.69 -12.91
C GLY A 35 -1.27 -2.50 -13.14
N SER A 36 -1.24 -3.79 -12.85
CA SER A 36 -0.08 -4.68 -13.06
C SER A 36 -0.52 -6.13 -13.25
N THR A 37 0.40 -6.99 -13.67
CA THR A 37 0.24 -8.46 -13.73
C THR A 37 0.93 -9.18 -12.57
N SER A 38 1.45 -8.43 -11.60
CA SER A 38 2.03 -8.94 -10.36
C SER A 38 0.95 -9.38 -9.36
N SER A 39 1.35 -9.78 -8.16
CA SER A 39 0.46 -10.14 -7.06
C SER A 39 -0.63 -9.08 -6.79
N SER A 40 -0.31 -7.79 -6.92
CA SER A 40 -1.28 -6.69 -6.73
C SER A 40 -2.41 -6.73 -7.76
N GLY A 41 -2.11 -6.92 -9.05
CA GLY A 41 -3.12 -7.08 -10.10
C GLY A 41 -3.93 -8.37 -9.96
N LEU A 42 -3.31 -9.45 -9.47
CA LEU A 42 -4.02 -10.69 -9.16
C LEU A 42 -5.13 -10.47 -8.12
N HIS A 43 -4.80 -9.79 -7.01
CA HIS A 43 -5.78 -9.48 -5.96
C HIS A 43 -6.86 -8.51 -6.43
N HIS A 44 -6.54 -7.63 -7.38
CA HIS A 44 -7.49 -6.67 -7.96
C HIS A 44 -8.67 -7.38 -8.66
N LEU A 45 -8.48 -8.58 -9.23
CA LEU A 45 -9.58 -9.37 -9.79
C LEU A 45 -10.65 -9.68 -8.73
N VAL A 46 -10.23 -9.99 -7.50
CA VAL A 46 -11.15 -10.25 -6.39
C VAL A 46 -11.91 -8.98 -6.01
N TYR A 47 -11.18 -7.85 -5.95
CA TYR A 47 -11.79 -6.55 -5.58
C TYR A 47 -12.88 -6.15 -6.58
N GLU A 48 -12.67 -6.31 -7.88
CA GLU A 48 -13.68 -5.98 -8.90
C GLU A 48 -14.98 -6.79 -8.75
N ILE A 49 -14.92 -8.06 -8.35
CA ILE A 49 -16.11 -8.87 -8.11
C ILE A 49 -16.78 -8.51 -6.77
N VAL A 50 -15.99 -8.28 -5.71
CA VAL A 50 -16.50 -7.86 -4.40
C VAL A 50 -17.14 -6.48 -4.49
N ASP A 51 -16.54 -5.52 -5.22
CA ASP A 51 -17.10 -4.18 -5.41
C ASP A 51 -18.48 -4.23 -6.07
N ASN A 52 -18.76 -5.21 -6.95
CA ASN A 52 -20.10 -5.39 -7.49
C ASN A 52 -21.11 -5.84 -6.43
N ALA A 53 -20.70 -6.69 -5.49
CA ALA A 53 -21.54 -7.09 -4.35
C ALA A 53 -21.73 -5.94 -3.34
N ILE A 54 -20.70 -5.13 -3.13
CA ILE A 54 -20.77 -3.89 -2.32
C ILE A 54 -21.74 -2.88 -2.94
N ASP A 55 -21.77 -2.74 -4.27
CA ASP A 55 -22.73 -1.85 -4.94
C ASP A 55 -24.18 -2.29 -4.71
N GLU A 56 -24.46 -3.61 -4.63
CA GLU A 56 -25.75 -4.13 -4.18
C GLU A 56 -26.05 -3.78 -2.72
N ALA A 57 -25.04 -3.79 -1.85
CA ALA A 57 -25.20 -3.37 -0.45
C ALA A 57 -25.47 -1.87 -0.33
N LEU A 58 -24.75 -1.03 -1.09
CA LEU A 58 -24.99 0.41 -1.16
C LEU A 58 -26.39 0.74 -1.71
N ALA A 59 -26.91 -0.09 -2.60
CA ALA A 59 -28.28 0.03 -3.09
C ALA A 59 -29.34 -0.51 -2.10
N GLY A 60 -28.92 -1.09 -0.96
CA GLY A 60 -29.79 -1.58 0.11
C GLY A 60 -30.35 -2.99 -0.11
N TYR A 61 -29.80 -3.76 -1.04
CA TYR A 61 -30.30 -5.10 -1.39
C TYR A 61 -29.42 -6.26 -0.94
N CYS A 62 -28.21 -5.98 -0.44
CA CYS A 62 -27.27 -7.01 0.03
C CYS A 62 -26.84 -6.71 1.47
N ASP A 63 -26.91 -7.70 2.35
CA ASP A 63 -26.42 -7.63 3.74
C ASP A 63 -25.36 -8.68 4.05
N ARG A 64 -25.02 -9.54 3.08
CA ARG A 64 -24.06 -10.63 3.26
C ARG A 64 -23.26 -10.90 2.00
N ILE A 65 -21.93 -10.89 2.17
CA ILE A 65 -20.96 -11.28 1.14
C ILE A 65 -20.06 -12.38 1.70
N GLN A 66 -19.77 -13.40 0.91
CA GLN A 66 -18.82 -14.44 1.25
C GLN A 66 -17.76 -14.55 0.16
N VAL A 67 -16.49 -14.54 0.56
CA VAL A 67 -15.31 -14.73 -0.30
C VAL A 67 -14.60 -15.99 0.14
N SER A 68 -14.35 -16.92 -0.76
CA SER A 68 -13.60 -18.14 -0.48
C SER A 68 -12.40 -18.26 -1.43
N ILE A 69 -11.26 -18.65 -0.89
CA ILE A 69 -10.09 -19.07 -1.65
C ILE A 69 -10.10 -20.59 -1.64
N GLU A 70 -10.53 -21.18 -2.73
CA GLU A 70 -10.64 -22.63 -2.89
C GLU A 70 -9.29 -23.28 -3.29
N PRO A 71 -9.13 -24.61 -3.13
CA PRO A 71 -7.93 -25.32 -3.60
C PRO A 71 -7.63 -25.05 -5.08
N GLY A 72 -6.34 -24.80 -5.37
CA GLY A 72 -5.87 -24.43 -6.71
C GLY A 72 -5.98 -22.95 -7.02
N ASP A 73 -6.10 -22.11 -5.97
CA ASP A 73 -6.20 -20.65 -6.06
C ASP A 73 -7.40 -20.19 -6.91
N VAL A 74 -8.51 -20.87 -6.72
CA VAL A 74 -9.81 -20.50 -7.27
C VAL A 74 -10.50 -19.56 -6.29
N ILE A 75 -11.08 -18.50 -6.79
CA ILE A 75 -11.87 -17.53 -5.99
C ILE A 75 -13.34 -17.77 -6.22
N ARG A 76 -14.09 -17.80 -5.13
CA ARG A 76 -15.55 -17.76 -5.15
C ARG A 76 -16.05 -16.57 -4.33
N VAL A 77 -16.86 -15.73 -4.95
CA VAL A 77 -17.55 -14.61 -4.31
C VAL A 77 -19.05 -14.85 -4.42
N LEU A 78 -19.75 -14.79 -3.29
CA LEU A 78 -21.19 -14.95 -3.19
C LEU A 78 -21.78 -13.73 -2.50
N ASP A 79 -22.82 -13.15 -3.05
CA ASP A 79 -23.67 -12.13 -2.44
C ASP A 79 -25.14 -12.60 -2.34
N ASN A 80 -25.92 -11.93 -1.51
CA ASN A 80 -27.36 -12.12 -1.39
C ASN A 80 -28.15 -10.92 -1.93
N GLY A 81 -27.59 -10.20 -2.91
CA GLY A 81 -28.25 -9.08 -3.58
C GLY A 81 -29.41 -9.49 -4.48
N ARG A 82 -29.80 -8.62 -5.39
CA ARG A 82 -30.92 -8.88 -6.34
C ARG A 82 -30.62 -9.94 -7.40
N GLY A 83 -29.34 -10.25 -7.60
CA GLY A 83 -28.84 -11.03 -8.75
C GLY A 83 -28.81 -10.21 -10.05
N ILE A 84 -27.81 -10.49 -10.88
CA ILE A 84 -27.67 -9.84 -12.19
C ILE A 84 -28.93 -10.11 -13.03
N PRO A 85 -29.47 -9.12 -13.79
CA PRO A 85 -30.58 -9.35 -14.70
C PRO A 85 -30.28 -10.46 -15.72
N VAL A 86 -31.28 -11.33 -15.95
CA VAL A 86 -31.18 -12.48 -16.87
C VAL A 86 -31.97 -12.27 -18.14
N ASP A 87 -32.75 -11.18 -18.20
CA ASP A 87 -33.57 -10.80 -19.35
C ASP A 87 -32.70 -10.39 -20.55
N ILE A 88 -33.31 -10.35 -21.73
CA ILE A 88 -32.65 -9.88 -22.94
C ILE A 88 -32.47 -8.36 -22.89
N GLN A 89 -31.23 -7.90 -23.05
CA GLN A 89 -30.91 -6.49 -23.15
C GLN A 89 -31.27 -5.99 -24.57
N GLU A 90 -32.14 -4.98 -24.64
CA GLU A 90 -32.79 -4.54 -25.90
C GLU A 90 -31.82 -4.08 -26.99
N GLN A 91 -30.72 -3.42 -26.65
CA GLN A 91 -29.77 -2.87 -27.64
C GLN A 91 -28.91 -3.96 -28.28
N THR A 92 -28.56 -4.99 -27.50
CA THR A 92 -27.64 -6.05 -27.95
C THR A 92 -28.36 -7.30 -28.41
N GLY A 93 -29.63 -7.50 -28.03
CA GLY A 93 -30.39 -8.72 -28.26
C GLY A 93 -29.88 -9.96 -27.52
N LYS A 94 -28.98 -9.75 -26.52
CA LYS A 94 -28.34 -10.81 -25.73
C LYS A 94 -28.81 -10.78 -24.28
N PRO A 95 -28.71 -11.90 -23.54
CA PRO A 95 -28.96 -11.90 -22.10
C PRO A 95 -28.10 -10.84 -21.41
N ALA A 96 -28.66 -10.08 -20.47
CA ALA A 96 -27.91 -9.04 -19.74
C ALA A 96 -26.70 -9.60 -19.01
N LEU A 97 -26.81 -10.84 -18.48
CA LEU A 97 -25.68 -11.56 -17.88
C LEU A 97 -24.51 -11.75 -18.86
N GLU A 98 -24.79 -12.12 -20.13
CA GLU A 98 -23.76 -12.21 -21.16
C GLU A 98 -23.10 -10.86 -21.43
N VAL A 99 -23.92 -9.81 -21.58
CA VAL A 99 -23.43 -8.46 -21.86
C VAL A 99 -22.48 -7.95 -20.79
N VAL A 100 -22.82 -8.15 -19.52
CA VAL A 100 -21.99 -7.72 -18.36
C VAL A 100 -20.60 -8.37 -18.37
N TYR A 101 -20.48 -9.62 -18.79
CA TYR A 101 -19.21 -10.36 -18.77
C TYR A 101 -18.45 -10.35 -20.10
N THR A 102 -19.05 -9.94 -21.23
CA THR A 102 -18.40 -10.01 -22.54
C THR A 102 -18.23 -8.66 -23.23
N VAL A 103 -18.91 -7.61 -22.77
CA VAL A 103 -18.85 -6.28 -23.38
C VAL A 103 -18.20 -5.28 -22.43
N LEU A 104 -17.14 -4.60 -22.88
CA LEU A 104 -16.54 -3.51 -22.16
C LEU A 104 -17.49 -2.29 -22.13
N HIS A 105 -17.46 -1.56 -21.03
CA HIS A 105 -18.31 -0.37 -20.82
C HIS A 105 -19.82 -0.68 -20.89
N ALA A 106 -20.21 -1.88 -20.40
CA ALA A 106 -21.60 -2.29 -20.27
C ALA A 106 -21.94 -2.52 -18.79
N GLY A 107 -23.11 -2.07 -18.35
CA GLY A 107 -23.59 -2.28 -17.00
C GLY A 107 -24.74 -1.38 -16.60
N GLY A 108 -25.49 -1.75 -15.56
CA GLY A 108 -26.62 -0.99 -15.02
C GLY A 108 -26.25 0.27 -14.22
N LYS A 109 -24.97 0.64 -14.22
CA LYS A 109 -24.39 1.78 -13.48
C LYS A 109 -24.31 3.06 -14.32
N PHE A 110 -24.57 2.97 -15.63
CA PHE A 110 -24.64 4.11 -16.53
C PHE A 110 -26.10 4.60 -16.65
N GLY A 111 -26.35 5.86 -16.30
CA GLY A 111 -27.65 6.51 -16.58
C GLY A 111 -28.75 6.37 -15.51
N GLY A 112 -28.41 6.14 -14.27
CA GLY A 112 -29.29 6.46 -13.11
C GLY A 112 -30.46 5.51 -12.80
N GLY A 113 -30.60 4.37 -13.49
CA GLY A 113 -31.76 3.49 -13.27
C GLY A 113 -31.61 2.43 -12.18
N GLY A 114 -30.40 1.96 -11.92
CA GLY A 114 -30.15 0.81 -11.03
C GLY A 114 -29.44 1.12 -9.73
N TYR A 115 -28.52 2.09 -9.76
CA TYR A 115 -27.68 2.46 -8.63
C TYR A 115 -27.54 4.00 -8.56
N LYS A 116 -27.76 4.58 -7.39
CA LYS A 116 -27.52 6.02 -7.14
C LYS A 116 -26.04 6.29 -6.86
N VAL A 117 -25.39 5.38 -6.16
CA VAL A 117 -23.98 5.44 -5.78
C VAL A 117 -23.36 4.10 -6.17
N SER A 118 -22.18 4.14 -6.77
CA SER A 118 -21.44 2.94 -7.16
C SER A 118 -19.93 3.18 -7.13
N GLY A 119 -19.16 2.21 -6.67
CA GLY A 119 -17.70 2.18 -6.78
C GLY A 119 -17.23 1.78 -8.19
N GLY A 120 -18.02 0.96 -8.88
CA GLY A 120 -17.77 0.49 -10.23
C GLY A 120 -18.22 1.48 -11.31
N LEU A 121 -17.41 2.52 -11.60
CA LEU A 121 -17.78 3.62 -12.51
C LEU A 121 -17.61 3.29 -14.00
N HIS A 122 -16.72 2.37 -14.35
CA HIS A 122 -16.30 2.17 -15.74
C HIS A 122 -17.05 1.06 -16.47
N GLY A 123 -17.84 0.22 -15.76
CA GLY A 123 -18.57 -0.91 -16.32
C GLY A 123 -17.66 -1.94 -17.01
N VAL A 124 -16.44 -2.14 -16.49
CA VAL A 124 -15.47 -3.06 -17.08
C VAL A 124 -15.02 -4.17 -16.12
N GLY A 125 -15.23 -4.05 -14.82
CA GLY A 125 -14.66 -4.96 -13.83
C GLY A 125 -14.98 -6.42 -14.08
N ALA A 126 -16.25 -6.78 -14.24
CA ALA A 126 -16.68 -8.16 -14.48
C ALA A 126 -16.12 -8.73 -15.79
N SER A 127 -16.12 -7.95 -16.86
CA SER A 127 -15.59 -8.36 -18.17
C SER A 127 -14.06 -8.47 -18.17
N VAL A 128 -13.36 -7.63 -17.41
CA VAL A 128 -11.91 -7.71 -17.21
C VAL A 128 -11.54 -8.98 -16.44
N VAL A 129 -12.26 -9.31 -15.35
CA VAL A 129 -12.04 -10.57 -14.61
C VAL A 129 -12.26 -11.78 -15.51
N ASN A 130 -13.32 -11.76 -16.33
CA ASN A 130 -13.57 -12.81 -17.32
C ASN A 130 -12.43 -12.96 -18.33
N ALA A 131 -11.97 -11.84 -18.91
CA ALA A 131 -10.88 -11.84 -19.89
C ALA A 131 -9.55 -12.39 -19.33
N LEU A 132 -9.28 -12.17 -18.04
CA LEU A 132 -8.02 -12.53 -17.37
C LEU A 132 -8.11 -13.83 -16.57
N SER A 133 -9.24 -14.56 -16.70
CA SER A 133 -9.44 -15.87 -16.06
C SER A 133 -9.26 -17.01 -17.05
N GLU A 134 -8.61 -18.09 -16.61
CA GLU A 134 -8.55 -19.37 -17.34
C GLU A 134 -9.98 -19.89 -17.60
N TRP A 135 -10.81 -19.83 -16.54
CA TRP A 135 -12.24 -20.08 -16.62
C TRP A 135 -12.99 -19.25 -15.55
N LEU A 136 -14.24 -18.94 -15.85
CA LEU A 136 -15.14 -18.23 -14.97
C LEU A 136 -16.55 -18.81 -15.08
N THR A 137 -17.21 -19.01 -13.93
CA THR A 137 -18.60 -19.47 -13.83
C THR A 137 -19.41 -18.45 -13.04
N VAL A 138 -20.54 -18.05 -13.58
CA VAL A 138 -21.50 -17.18 -12.88
C VAL A 138 -22.79 -17.94 -12.67
N GLN A 139 -23.29 -17.94 -11.44
CA GLN A 139 -24.61 -18.42 -11.07
C GLN A 139 -25.42 -17.25 -10.53
N VAL A 140 -26.57 -17.01 -11.11
CA VAL A 140 -27.53 -15.99 -10.69
C VAL A 140 -28.76 -16.65 -10.11
N HIS A 141 -29.05 -16.34 -8.85
CA HIS A 141 -30.25 -16.78 -8.13
C HIS A 141 -31.30 -15.68 -8.27
N ARG A 142 -32.27 -15.89 -9.17
CA ARG A 142 -33.27 -14.87 -9.47
C ARG A 142 -34.57 -15.56 -9.99
N ASP A 143 -35.73 -14.99 -9.65
CA ASP A 143 -37.05 -15.42 -10.10
C ASP A 143 -37.32 -16.91 -9.85
N GLY A 144 -36.85 -17.41 -8.69
CA GLY A 144 -37.04 -18.81 -8.28
C GLY A 144 -36.11 -19.80 -8.98
N LYS A 145 -35.18 -19.35 -9.80
CA LYS A 145 -34.31 -20.21 -10.63
C LYS A 145 -32.83 -19.87 -10.41
N ILE A 146 -31.98 -20.86 -10.68
CA ILE A 146 -30.52 -20.68 -10.74
C ILE A 146 -30.12 -20.68 -12.21
N HIS A 147 -29.71 -19.50 -12.70
CA HIS A 147 -29.18 -19.32 -14.05
C HIS A 147 -27.67 -19.45 -14.00
N GLU A 148 -27.07 -20.27 -14.84
CA GLU A 148 -25.61 -20.45 -14.92
C GLU A 148 -25.10 -20.16 -16.31
N MET A 149 -23.93 -19.49 -16.35
CA MET A 149 -23.20 -19.23 -17.57
C MET A 149 -21.70 -19.46 -17.31
N ARG A 150 -20.98 -20.00 -18.29
CA ARG A 150 -19.55 -20.30 -18.15
C ARG A 150 -18.74 -19.68 -19.27
N PHE A 151 -17.52 -19.29 -18.90
CA PHE A 151 -16.57 -18.62 -19.77
C PHE A 151 -15.17 -19.23 -19.63
N SER A 152 -14.35 -19.05 -20.66
CA SER A 152 -12.92 -19.32 -20.62
C SER A 152 -12.20 -18.22 -21.38
N ARG A 153 -11.25 -17.53 -20.74
CA ARG A 153 -10.43 -16.48 -21.33
C ARG A 153 -11.26 -15.42 -22.07
N GLY A 154 -12.41 -15.03 -21.49
CA GLY A 154 -13.32 -14.04 -22.07
C GLY A 154 -14.36 -14.62 -23.04
N HIS A 155 -14.22 -15.86 -23.49
CA HIS A 155 -15.14 -16.48 -24.44
C HIS A 155 -16.20 -17.34 -23.72
N ILE A 156 -17.42 -17.35 -24.27
CA ILE A 156 -18.51 -18.18 -23.76
C ILE A 156 -18.21 -19.64 -24.06
N THR A 157 -18.19 -20.49 -23.03
CA THR A 157 -18.07 -21.94 -23.18
C THR A 157 -19.38 -22.67 -22.91
N GLN A 158 -20.27 -22.03 -22.16
CA GLN A 158 -21.64 -22.49 -21.93
C GLN A 158 -22.57 -21.27 -21.92
N GLU A 159 -23.55 -21.27 -22.82
CA GLU A 159 -24.61 -20.27 -22.82
C GLU A 159 -25.47 -20.37 -21.54
N MET A 160 -26.21 -19.30 -21.24
CA MET A 160 -27.05 -19.24 -20.06
C MET A 160 -28.06 -20.38 -20.02
N THR A 161 -27.98 -21.19 -18.97
CA THR A 161 -28.87 -22.34 -18.72
C THR A 161 -29.44 -22.29 -17.32
N ILE A 162 -30.62 -22.88 -17.12
CA ILE A 162 -31.20 -23.04 -15.79
C ILE A 162 -30.72 -24.39 -15.24
N VAL A 163 -29.94 -24.32 -14.13
CA VAL A 163 -29.33 -25.50 -13.49
C VAL A 163 -30.07 -25.95 -12.22
N GLY A 164 -31.01 -25.16 -11.72
CA GLY A 164 -31.77 -25.50 -10.50
C GLY A 164 -32.86 -24.51 -10.16
N GLN A 165 -33.51 -24.76 -9.04
CA GLN A 165 -34.49 -23.87 -8.40
C GLN A 165 -33.90 -23.32 -7.10
N THR A 166 -34.34 -22.14 -6.70
CA THR A 166 -33.86 -21.47 -5.49
C THR A 166 -34.96 -20.60 -4.88
N ASP A 167 -34.94 -20.46 -3.57
CA ASP A 167 -35.77 -19.55 -2.78
C ASP A 167 -35.03 -18.25 -2.38
N ARG A 168 -33.72 -18.14 -2.70
CA ARG A 168 -32.88 -16.99 -2.41
C ARG A 168 -32.58 -16.18 -3.68
N THR A 169 -32.14 -14.94 -3.49
CA THR A 169 -31.56 -14.07 -4.54
C THR A 169 -30.07 -13.90 -4.33
N GLY A 170 -29.36 -13.44 -5.36
CA GLY A 170 -27.96 -13.10 -5.30
C GLY A 170 -27.16 -13.60 -6.50
N THR A 171 -25.85 -13.32 -6.47
CA THR A 171 -24.91 -13.77 -7.49
C THR A 171 -23.78 -14.56 -6.85
N THR A 172 -23.35 -15.62 -7.54
CA THR A 172 -22.14 -16.36 -7.19
C THR A 172 -21.22 -16.34 -8.39
N VAL A 173 -20.00 -15.80 -8.22
CA VAL A 173 -18.96 -15.78 -9.24
C VAL A 173 -17.81 -16.65 -8.76
N THR A 174 -17.43 -17.62 -9.58
CA THR A 174 -16.28 -18.49 -9.31
C THR A 174 -15.32 -18.40 -10.48
N PHE A 175 -14.05 -18.10 -10.22
CA PHE A 175 -13.07 -17.94 -11.30
C PHE A 175 -11.68 -18.41 -10.88
N LYS A 176 -10.90 -18.78 -11.88
CA LYS A 176 -9.48 -19.13 -11.74
C LYS A 176 -8.65 -18.19 -12.62
N PRO A 177 -7.65 -17.47 -12.09
CA PRO A 177 -6.77 -16.62 -12.88
C PRO A 177 -6.04 -17.40 -13.98
N ASP A 178 -5.82 -16.74 -15.13
CA ASP A 178 -5.11 -17.35 -16.24
C ASP A 178 -3.58 -17.30 -16.02
N PRO A 179 -2.89 -18.46 -15.99
CA PRO A 179 -1.45 -18.51 -15.81
C PRO A 179 -0.63 -17.86 -16.96
N GLU A 180 -1.27 -17.59 -18.10
CA GLU A 180 -0.63 -16.87 -19.19
C GLU A 180 -0.59 -15.34 -18.94
N MET A 181 -1.38 -14.83 -17.97
CA MET A 181 -1.53 -13.40 -17.71
C MET A 181 -0.78 -12.92 -16.48
N PHE A 182 -0.57 -13.76 -15.48
CA PHE A 182 -0.01 -13.38 -14.19
C PHE A 182 1.33 -14.05 -13.91
N GLU A 183 2.24 -13.32 -13.27
CA GLU A 183 3.56 -13.81 -12.85
C GLU A 183 3.46 -14.77 -11.65
N ASP A 184 2.48 -14.54 -10.76
CA ASP A 184 2.17 -15.36 -9.59
C ASP A 184 0.65 -15.57 -9.55
N LEU A 185 0.24 -16.80 -9.17
CA LEU A 185 -1.17 -17.18 -9.09
C LEU A 185 -1.64 -17.38 -7.65
N VAL A 186 -0.74 -17.24 -6.67
CA VAL A 186 -1.05 -17.52 -5.26
C VAL A 186 -1.69 -16.32 -4.59
N TYR A 187 -2.94 -16.46 -4.16
CA TYR A 187 -3.62 -15.43 -3.40
C TYR A 187 -3.10 -15.34 -1.96
N ASN A 188 -2.83 -14.11 -1.52
CA ASN A 188 -2.49 -13.84 -0.13
C ASN A 188 -3.77 -13.60 0.69
N TYR A 189 -4.05 -14.51 1.63
CA TYR A 189 -5.22 -14.43 2.49
C TYR A 189 -5.28 -13.14 3.31
N GLU A 190 -4.16 -12.71 3.90
CA GLU A 190 -4.10 -11.52 4.75
C GLU A 190 -4.39 -10.23 3.95
N THR A 191 -3.94 -10.17 2.70
CA THR A 191 -4.23 -9.05 1.81
C THR A 191 -5.73 -8.94 1.53
N LEU A 192 -6.37 -10.06 1.18
CA LEU A 192 -7.82 -10.08 0.95
C LEU A 192 -8.59 -9.83 2.25
N HIS A 193 -8.17 -10.43 3.38
CA HIS A 193 -8.81 -10.24 4.67
C HIS A 193 -8.78 -8.77 5.12
N THR A 194 -7.66 -8.07 4.94
CA THR A 194 -7.55 -6.64 5.27
C THR A 194 -8.52 -5.83 4.42
N ARG A 195 -8.57 -6.05 3.12
CA ARG A 195 -9.51 -5.34 2.23
C ARG A 195 -10.97 -5.62 2.59
N MET A 196 -11.32 -6.87 2.87
CA MET A 196 -12.69 -7.23 3.29
C MET A 196 -13.07 -6.57 4.62
N ARG A 197 -12.12 -6.39 5.52
CA ARG A 197 -12.33 -5.68 6.80
C ARG A 197 -12.63 -4.19 6.57
N GLU A 198 -11.88 -3.54 5.70
CA GLU A 198 -12.12 -2.15 5.32
C GLU A 198 -13.53 -1.97 4.76
N GLU A 199 -13.94 -2.85 3.83
CA GLU A 199 -15.27 -2.82 3.25
C GLU A 199 -16.38 -3.05 4.29
N ALA A 200 -16.15 -3.93 5.26
CA ALA A 200 -17.10 -4.16 6.34
C ALA A 200 -17.23 -2.93 7.28
N PHE A 201 -16.15 -2.19 7.52
CA PHE A 201 -16.20 -0.92 8.27
C PHE A 201 -16.89 0.21 7.50
N LEU A 202 -16.68 0.30 6.19
CA LEU A 202 -17.27 1.35 5.35
C LEU A 202 -18.78 1.16 5.13
N ASN A 203 -19.28 -0.06 5.33
CA ASN A 203 -20.67 -0.43 5.13
C ASN A 203 -21.26 -0.99 6.42
N ALA A 204 -21.72 -0.10 7.31
CA ALA A 204 -22.27 -0.47 8.61
C ALA A 204 -23.37 -1.53 8.47
N GLY A 205 -23.28 -2.62 9.25
CA GLY A 205 -24.23 -3.73 9.24
C GLY A 205 -24.05 -4.76 8.12
N LEU A 206 -23.19 -4.50 7.11
CA LEU A 206 -22.85 -5.48 6.09
C LEU A 206 -21.93 -6.56 6.68
N ARG A 207 -22.34 -7.83 6.51
CA ARG A 207 -21.53 -8.98 6.94
C ARG A 207 -20.68 -9.49 5.79
N ILE A 208 -19.35 -9.40 5.93
CA ILE A 208 -18.41 -9.98 4.98
C ILE A 208 -17.68 -11.13 5.65
N THR A 209 -17.72 -12.31 5.02
CA THR A 209 -16.99 -13.49 5.48
C THR A 209 -15.93 -13.85 4.47
N ILE A 210 -14.69 -14.05 4.92
CA ILE A 210 -13.60 -14.58 4.09
C ILE A 210 -13.14 -15.93 4.65
N GLU A 211 -12.90 -16.91 3.76
CA GLU A 211 -12.45 -18.24 4.13
C GLU A 211 -11.33 -18.72 3.20
N ASP A 212 -10.25 -19.27 3.78
CA ASP A 212 -9.17 -19.95 3.03
C ASP A 212 -9.38 -21.46 3.10
N GLU A 213 -9.97 -22.05 2.08
CA GLU A 213 -10.24 -23.47 1.98
C GLU A 213 -8.98 -24.29 1.60
N ARG A 214 -7.90 -23.67 1.11
CA ARG A 214 -6.64 -24.34 0.76
C ARG A 214 -5.97 -24.97 1.99
N VAL A 215 -6.15 -24.36 3.15
CA VAL A 215 -5.53 -24.79 4.42
C VAL A 215 -6.36 -25.81 5.22
N VAL A 216 -7.51 -26.23 4.72
CA VAL A 216 -8.29 -27.32 5.34
C VAL A 216 -7.46 -28.62 5.40
N SER A 217 -6.67 -28.89 4.37
CA SER A 217 -5.75 -30.03 4.33
C SER A 217 -4.56 -29.91 5.28
N ALA A 218 -4.28 -28.72 5.82
CA ALA A 218 -3.17 -28.43 6.74
C ALA A 218 -3.57 -28.49 8.23
N ASN A 219 -4.78 -28.99 8.56
CA ASN A 219 -5.30 -29.10 9.94
C ASN A 219 -5.31 -27.78 10.73
N LYS A 220 -5.41 -26.63 10.07
CA LYS A 220 -5.56 -25.35 10.78
C LYS A 220 -6.97 -25.22 11.35
N PRO A 221 -7.12 -24.66 12.57
CA PRO A 221 -8.44 -24.45 13.17
C PRO A 221 -9.26 -23.46 12.33
N GLU A 222 -10.60 -23.58 12.36
CA GLU A 222 -11.51 -22.69 11.63
C GLU A 222 -11.28 -21.20 11.95
N SER A 223 -10.94 -20.88 13.19
CA SER A 223 -10.63 -19.52 13.64
C SER A 223 -9.43 -18.87 12.96
N GLU A 224 -8.54 -19.65 12.33
CA GLU A 224 -7.39 -19.12 11.60
C GLU A 224 -7.62 -19.01 10.08
N ARG A 225 -8.64 -19.67 9.57
CA ARG A 225 -8.93 -19.76 8.14
C ARG A 225 -10.22 -19.08 7.70
N ARG A 226 -11.11 -18.76 8.67
CA ARG A 226 -12.39 -18.14 8.40
C ARG A 226 -12.67 -16.99 9.35
N HIS A 227 -12.89 -15.81 8.78
CA HIS A 227 -13.24 -14.61 9.52
C HIS A 227 -14.53 -14.00 9.00
N SER A 228 -15.46 -13.72 9.92
CA SER A 228 -16.71 -13.04 9.60
C SER A 228 -16.72 -11.67 10.30
N MET A 229 -16.83 -10.64 9.51
CA MET A 229 -16.72 -9.24 9.93
C MET A 229 -18.06 -8.53 9.70
N CYS A 230 -18.53 -7.80 10.73
CA CYS A 230 -19.74 -6.99 10.65
C CYS A 230 -19.63 -5.91 11.72
N TYR A 231 -19.65 -4.65 11.34
CA TYR A 231 -19.42 -3.51 12.22
C TYR A 231 -20.60 -2.55 12.16
N GLU A 232 -21.40 -2.54 13.22
CA GLU A 232 -22.59 -1.68 13.29
C GLU A 232 -22.25 -0.18 13.44
N GLY A 233 -21.13 0.12 14.06
CA GLY A 233 -20.64 1.50 14.24
C GLY A 233 -19.93 2.08 13.01
N GLY A 234 -19.73 1.29 11.96
CA GLY A 234 -19.16 1.75 10.70
C GLY A 234 -17.77 2.38 10.87
N ILE A 235 -17.57 3.57 10.27
CA ILE A 235 -16.26 4.26 10.32
C ILE A 235 -15.85 4.72 11.73
N ARG A 236 -16.76 4.78 12.71
CA ARG A 236 -16.41 5.02 14.12
C ARG A 236 -15.64 3.85 14.71
N GLU A 237 -16.14 2.63 14.48
CA GLU A 237 -15.45 1.41 14.89
C GLU A 237 -14.13 1.25 14.13
N PHE A 238 -14.06 1.70 12.89
CA PHE A 238 -12.81 1.70 12.13
C PHE A 238 -11.74 2.57 12.78
N VAL A 239 -12.06 3.80 13.18
CA VAL A 239 -11.14 4.68 13.92
C VAL A 239 -10.72 4.04 15.25
N THR A 240 -11.67 3.45 15.99
CA THR A 240 -11.36 2.72 17.23
C THR A 240 -10.40 1.57 16.99
N TRP A 241 -10.62 0.81 15.92
CA TRP A 241 -9.75 -0.31 15.53
C TRP A 241 -8.34 0.17 15.15
N LEU A 242 -8.22 1.26 14.36
CA LEU A 242 -6.94 1.87 13.99
C LEU A 242 -6.15 2.38 15.21
N ASN A 243 -6.84 2.78 16.27
CA ASN A 243 -6.24 3.26 17.51
C ASN A 243 -6.02 2.16 18.56
N LYS A 244 -6.36 0.89 18.28
CA LYS A 244 -6.24 -0.21 19.25
C LYS A 244 -4.83 -0.34 19.84
N SER A 245 -3.79 -0.07 19.05
CA SER A 245 -2.38 -0.10 19.48
C SER A 245 -1.84 1.25 19.97
N LYS A 246 -2.66 2.30 20.00
CA LYS A 246 -2.30 3.67 20.39
C LYS A 246 -3.07 4.07 21.65
N ASP A 247 -2.59 5.06 22.40
CA ASP A 247 -3.31 5.60 23.55
C ASP A 247 -4.15 6.81 23.11
N ALA A 248 -5.46 6.60 23.05
CA ALA A 248 -6.39 7.66 22.69
C ALA A 248 -6.40 8.76 23.75
N LEU A 249 -6.34 10.03 23.34
CA LEU A 249 -6.42 11.19 24.24
C LEU A 249 -7.82 11.41 24.82
N HIS A 250 -8.84 10.92 24.15
CA HIS A 250 -10.23 11.02 24.57
C HIS A 250 -10.98 9.73 24.20
N SER A 251 -11.99 9.36 24.99
CA SER A 251 -12.72 8.09 24.86
C SER A 251 -13.55 8.01 23.59
N ASP A 252 -14.23 9.10 23.25
CA ASP A 252 -15.23 9.09 22.20
C ASP A 252 -14.62 9.44 20.84
N VAL A 253 -14.99 8.67 19.82
CA VAL A 253 -14.67 9.02 18.43
C VAL A 253 -15.58 10.16 17.98
N ILE A 254 -14.99 11.27 17.55
CA ILE A 254 -15.71 12.42 17.00
C ILE A 254 -16.25 12.01 15.62
N TYR A 255 -17.57 12.05 15.47
CA TYR A 255 -18.23 11.65 14.23
C TYR A 255 -19.07 12.80 13.66
N MET A 256 -18.89 13.03 12.37
CA MET A 256 -19.56 14.09 11.63
C MET A 256 -20.11 13.50 10.34
N ALA A 257 -21.39 13.73 10.07
CA ALA A 257 -22.02 13.29 8.84
C ALA A 257 -22.95 14.37 8.29
N GLY A 258 -23.07 14.41 6.99
CA GLY A 258 -24.00 15.32 6.33
C GLY A 258 -24.20 14.97 4.87
N GLN A 259 -25.23 15.57 4.29
CA GLN A 259 -25.64 15.36 2.91
C GLN A 259 -25.91 16.70 2.24
N LYS A 260 -25.57 16.78 0.97
CA LYS A 260 -25.98 17.87 0.10
C LYS A 260 -26.27 17.28 -1.28
N ASP A 261 -27.44 17.56 -1.80
CA ASP A 261 -27.95 16.97 -3.02
C ASP A 261 -27.88 15.41 -2.93
N ASP A 262 -27.30 14.75 -3.90
CA ASP A 262 -27.10 13.30 -3.89
C ASP A 262 -25.74 12.85 -3.30
N SER A 263 -24.97 13.78 -2.73
CA SER A 263 -23.67 13.48 -2.14
C SER A 263 -23.74 13.43 -0.62
N VAL A 264 -23.17 12.38 -0.04
CA VAL A 264 -23.08 12.16 1.42
C VAL A 264 -21.60 12.16 1.82
N ALA A 265 -21.29 12.77 2.96
CA ALA A 265 -19.96 12.68 3.55
C ALA A 265 -20.06 12.31 5.03
N GLU A 266 -19.20 11.42 5.44
CA GLU A 266 -19.00 10.96 6.81
C GLU A 266 -17.53 11.10 7.17
N VAL A 267 -17.25 11.62 8.34
CA VAL A 267 -15.90 11.76 8.88
C VAL A 267 -15.91 11.28 10.33
N ALA A 268 -15.01 10.38 10.66
CA ALA A 268 -14.76 9.95 12.02
C ALA A 268 -13.30 10.23 12.38
N LEU A 269 -13.03 10.78 13.56
CA LEU A 269 -11.68 11.08 14.00
C LEU A 269 -11.48 10.90 15.50
N GLN A 270 -10.26 10.62 15.90
CA GLN A 270 -9.83 10.54 17.29
C GLN A 270 -8.34 10.90 17.37
N TYR A 271 -7.96 11.62 18.42
CA TYR A 271 -6.55 11.91 18.69
C TYR A 271 -5.94 10.88 19.63
N ASN A 272 -4.67 10.59 19.42
CA ASN A 272 -3.87 9.68 20.23
C ASN A 272 -2.55 10.34 20.66
N ASP A 273 -1.80 9.67 21.50
CA ASP A 273 -0.53 10.14 22.06
C ASP A 273 0.63 10.16 21.05
N GLY A 274 0.49 9.48 19.91
CA GLY A 274 1.50 9.40 18.84
C GLY A 274 1.81 10.74 18.17
N TYR A 275 2.81 10.75 17.31
CA TYR A 275 3.27 11.95 16.58
C TYR A 275 2.89 11.93 15.10
N ASN A 276 2.45 10.80 14.59
CA ASN A 276 2.11 10.62 13.18
C ASN A 276 0.61 10.81 12.96
N GLU A 277 0.24 11.33 11.79
CA GLU A 277 -1.14 11.32 11.33
C GLU A 277 -1.46 10.02 10.59
N THR A 278 -2.68 9.53 10.75
CA THR A 278 -3.25 8.41 9.98
C THR A 278 -4.57 8.89 9.42
N ILE A 279 -4.60 9.27 8.15
CA ILE A 279 -5.83 9.69 7.44
C ILE A 279 -6.11 8.67 6.34
N LEU A 280 -7.28 8.04 6.42
CA LEU A 280 -7.78 7.15 5.37
C LEU A 280 -8.97 7.83 4.70
N SER A 281 -8.89 7.98 3.39
CA SER A 281 -9.95 8.64 2.62
C SER A 281 -10.51 7.71 1.55
N PHE A 282 -11.84 7.71 1.43
CA PHE A 282 -12.60 6.82 0.55
C PHE A 282 -13.65 7.60 -0.23
N ALA A 283 -13.81 7.25 -1.50
CA ALA A 283 -14.88 7.76 -2.35
C ALA A 283 -15.63 6.58 -2.98
N ASN A 284 -16.94 6.46 -2.71
CA ASN A 284 -17.75 5.31 -3.10
C ASN A 284 -17.10 3.98 -2.70
N ASN A 285 -16.59 3.90 -1.47
CA ASN A 285 -15.84 2.78 -0.88
C ASN A 285 -14.46 2.50 -1.51
N VAL A 286 -14.08 3.19 -2.56
CA VAL A 286 -12.74 3.06 -3.15
C VAL A 286 -11.75 3.86 -2.31
N HIS A 287 -10.69 3.20 -1.84
CA HIS A 287 -9.59 3.87 -1.13
C HIS A 287 -8.85 4.83 -2.05
N THR A 288 -8.62 6.05 -1.59
CA THR A 288 -7.90 7.10 -2.32
C THR A 288 -6.58 7.40 -1.62
N PRO A 289 -5.52 6.61 -1.85
CA PRO A 289 -4.26 6.74 -1.12
C PRO A 289 -3.53 8.06 -1.36
N GLU A 290 -3.78 8.72 -2.49
CA GLU A 290 -3.27 10.06 -2.80
C GLU A 290 -4.24 11.17 -2.35
N GLY A 291 -5.28 10.82 -1.58
CA GLY A 291 -6.28 11.75 -1.07
C GLY A 291 -7.19 12.32 -2.17
N GLY A 292 -7.31 13.63 -2.20
CA GLY A 292 -8.15 14.37 -3.16
C GLY A 292 -9.01 15.44 -2.48
N MET A 293 -10.03 15.91 -3.19
CA MET A 293 -10.82 17.07 -2.80
C MET A 293 -11.55 16.89 -1.44
N HIS A 294 -11.96 15.68 -1.09
CA HIS A 294 -12.60 15.38 0.21
C HIS A 294 -11.60 15.54 1.37
N GLU A 295 -10.38 15.04 1.21
CA GLU A 295 -9.32 15.17 2.21
C GLU A 295 -8.82 16.61 2.33
N GLU A 296 -8.68 17.34 1.23
CA GLU A 296 -8.37 18.78 1.25
C GLU A 296 -9.43 19.58 2.01
N GLY A 297 -10.72 19.27 1.77
CA GLY A 297 -11.83 19.88 2.48
C GLY A 297 -11.75 19.65 3.99
N PHE A 298 -11.47 18.43 4.40
CA PHE A 298 -11.27 18.05 5.80
C PHE A 298 -10.07 18.78 6.43
N LYS A 299 -8.89 18.70 5.82
CA LYS A 299 -7.65 19.32 6.33
C LYS A 299 -7.81 20.83 6.52
N ARG A 300 -8.48 21.48 5.58
CA ARG A 300 -8.78 22.92 5.67
C ARG A 300 -9.75 23.24 6.79
N ALA A 301 -10.85 22.50 6.91
CA ALA A 301 -11.85 22.71 7.95
C ALA A 301 -11.27 22.51 9.35
N LEU A 302 -10.56 21.38 9.56
CA LEU A 302 -9.91 21.06 10.83
C LEU A 302 -9.00 22.20 11.30
N THR A 303 -8.11 22.66 10.40
CA THR A 303 -7.17 23.73 10.70
C THR A 303 -7.88 25.04 11.06
N ASN A 304 -8.93 25.40 10.33
CA ASN A 304 -9.66 26.63 10.58
C ASN A 304 -10.45 26.56 11.89
N VAL A 305 -11.14 25.46 12.14
CA VAL A 305 -11.94 25.28 13.37
C VAL A 305 -11.05 25.33 14.60
N LEU A 306 -9.94 24.59 14.62
CA LEU A 306 -9.04 24.57 15.77
C LEU A 306 -8.41 25.94 16.04
N ASN A 307 -8.01 26.68 15.00
CA ASN A 307 -7.50 28.04 15.16
C ASN A 307 -8.59 29.00 15.73
N ASN A 308 -9.81 28.93 15.21
CA ASN A 308 -10.90 29.77 15.69
C ASN A 308 -11.30 29.43 17.14
N TYR A 309 -11.43 28.14 17.42
CA TYR A 309 -11.74 27.67 18.78
C TYR A 309 -10.65 28.04 19.77
N GLY A 310 -9.37 27.92 19.39
CA GLY A 310 -8.22 28.29 20.22
C GLY A 310 -8.22 29.79 20.60
N ARG A 311 -8.57 30.67 19.66
CA ARG A 311 -8.75 32.09 19.93
C ARG A 311 -9.96 32.35 20.84
N LYS A 312 -11.09 31.69 20.57
CA LYS A 312 -12.32 31.81 21.37
C LYS A 312 -12.09 31.49 22.84
N ILE A 313 -11.34 30.41 23.14
CA ILE A 313 -11.04 30.02 24.53
C ILE A 313 -9.74 30.65 25.07
N LYS A 314 -9.12 31.59 24.32
CA LYS A 314 -7.90 32.34 24.67
C LYS A 314 -6.64 31.46 24.90
N MET A 315 -6.57 30.30 24.28
CA MET A 315 -5.35 29.49 24.22
C MET A 315 -4.41 29.92 23.08
N LEU A 316 -4.95 30.62 22.09
CA LEU A 316 -4.21 31.29 21.01
C LEU A 316 -4.47 32.80 21.10
N LYS A 317 -3.43 33.59 20.81
CA LYS A 317 -3.57 35.05 20.60
C LYS A 317 -4.11 35.29 19.18
N ASP A 318 -4.57 36.51 18.92
CA ASP A 318 -5.19 36.88 17.64
C ASP A 318 -4.20 36.78 16.47
N ASP A 319 -2.93 37.03 16.72
CA ASP A 319 -1.81 36.95 15.76
C ASP A 319 -1.16 35.57 15.68
N GLU A 320 -1.44 34.67 16.61
CA GLU A 320 -0.93 33.30 16.61
C GLU A 320 -1.76 32.38 15.71
N LYS A 321 -1.08 31.47 15.01
CA LYS A 321 -1.72 30.50 14.13
C LYS A 321 -1.01 29.15 14.23
N ILE A 322 -1.82 28.10 14.40
CA ILE A 322 -1.38 26.71 14.32
C ILE A 322 -1.45 26.27 12.86
N SER A 323 -0.42 25.60 12.35
CA SER A 323 -0.41 25.05 10.98
C SER A 323 -1.31 23.83 10.87
N GLY A 324 -1.63 23.45 9.63
CA GLY A 324 -2.41 22.23 9.39
C GLY A 324 -1.68 20.98 9.85
N GLU A 325 -0.36 20.91 9.68
CA GLU A 325 0.50 19.82 10.15
C GLU A 325 0.43 19.66 11.67
N ASP A 326 0.55 20.78 12.41
CA ASP A 326 0.44 20.77 13.88
C ASP A 326 -0.94 20.30 14.36
N CYS A 327 -2.01 20.68 13.64
CA CYS A 327 -3.37 20.24 13.93
C CYS A 327 -3.61 18.74 13.72
N ARG A 328 -2.76 18.07 12.92
CA ARG A 328 -2.89 16.65 12.58
C ARG A 328 -1.94 15.74 13.34
N GLU A 329 -1.04 16.27 14.18
CA GLU A 329 -0.16 15.44 15.01
C GLU A 329 -0.98 14.51 15.93
N GLY A 330 -0.79 13.20 15.81
CA GLY A 330 -1.52 12.19 16.55
C GLY A 330 -2.97 12.00 16.15
N LEU A 331 -3.36 12.47 14.97
CA LEU A 331 -4.71 12.32 14.44
C LEU A 331 -4.87 10.96 13.76
N THR A 332 -5.93 10.23 14.11
CA THR A 332 -6.48 9.12 13.32
C THR A 332 -7.83 9.53 12.78
N CYS A 333 -8.00 9.49 11.46
CA CYS A 333 -9.22 9.95 10.78
C CYS A 333 -9.59 9.03 9.62
N VAL A 334 -10.89 8.77 9.48
CA VAL A 334 -11.47 8.09 8.32
C VAL A 334 -12.48 9.05 7.69
N ILE A 335 -12.35 9.27 6.38
CA ILE A 335 -13.21 10.11 5.57
C ILE A 335 -13.87 9.23 4.51
N SER A 336 -15.18 9.15 4.50
CA SER A 336 -15.96 8.41 3.50
C SER A 336 -16.94 9.35 2.80
N VAL A 337 -16.84 9.44 1.47
CA VAL A 337 -17.80 10.21 0.68
C VAL A 337 -18.49 9.29 -0.33
N LYS A 338 -19.79 9.52 -0.51
CA LYS A 338 -20.64 8.81 -1.47
C LYS A 338 -21.25 9.83 -2.43
N LEU A 339 -21.04 9.64 -3.71
CA LEU A 339 -21.48 10.56 -4.76
C LEU A 339 -21.85 9.80 -6.04
N THR A 340 -22.79 10.37 -6.80
CA THR A 340 -23.31 9.75 -8.04
C THR A 340 -22.28 9.69 -9.16
N GLU A 341 -21.48 10.76 -9.33
CA GLU A 341 -20.51 10.89 -10.41
C GLU A 341 -19.11 11.17 -9.86
N ALA A 342 -18.43 10.11 -9.37
CA ALA A 342 -17.08 10.26 -8.89
C ALA A 342 -16.09 10.43 -10.06
N GLN A 343 -15.26 11.47 -9.97
CA GLN A 343 -14.20 11.77 -10.92
C GLN A 343 -12.86 11.50 -10.24
N PHE A 344 -12.14 10.49 -10.74
CA PHE A 344 -10.83 10.15 -10.22
C PHE A 344 -9.72 10.59 -11.17
N GLU A 345 -8.57 10.95 -10.62
CA GLU A 345 -7.36 11.14 -11.40
C GLU A 345 -6.76 9.75 -11.69
N GLY A 346 -6.83 9.32 -12.97
CA GLY A 346 -6.28 8.04 -13.43
C GLY A 346 -7.16 6.80 -13.18
N GLN A 347 -6.77 5.70 -13.83
CA GLN A 347 -7.50 4.42 -13.79
C GLN A 347 -7.42 3.72 -12.42
N THR A 348 -6.35 3.93 -11.67
CA THR A 348 -6.16 3.35 -10.34
C THR A 348 -7.06 3.95 -9.26
N LYS A 349 -7.83 5.00 -9.60
CA LYS A 349 -8.76 5.70 -8.70
C LYS A 349 -8.08 6.24 -7.42
N ALA A 350 -6.77 6.53 -7.48
CA ALA A 350 -5.96 6.88 -6.31
C ALA A 350 -6.31 8.24 -5.70
N LYS A 351 -6.90 9.16 -6.47
CA LYS A 351 -7.20 10.54 -6.03
C LYS A 351 -8.55 11.02 -6.55
N LEU A 352 -9.36 11.60 -5.67
CA LEU A 352 -10.67 12.16 -6.03
C LEU A 352 -10.56 13.61 -6.50
N GLY A 353 -11.09 13.89 -7.71
CA GLY A 353 -11.02 15.21 -8.37
C GLY A 353 -12.23 16.14 -8.15
N ASN A 354 -13.35 15.65 -7.65
CA ASN A 354 -14.61 16.39 -7.51
C ASN A 354 -14.51 17.63 -6.61
N SER A 355 -14.45 18.83 -7.17
CA SER A 355 -14.24 20.07 -6.43
C SER A 355 -15.40 20.43 -5.48
N GLU A 356 -16.65 20.06 -5.80
CA GLU A 356 -17.84 20.26 -4.97
C GLU A 356 -17.75 19.49 -3.64
N ILE A 357 -17.11 18.33 -3.63
CA ILE A 357 -16.93 17.51 -2.44
C ILE A 357 -16.02 18.19 -1.41
N ARG A 358 -15.01 18.96 -1.87
CA ARG A 358 -14.18 19.78 -0.97
C ARG A 358 -15.05 20.73 -0.15
N THR A 359 -15.99 21.40 -0.80
CA THR A 359 -16.89 22.35 -0.12
C THR A 359 -17.84 21.63 0.82
N LEU A 360 -18.41 20.50 0.39
CA LEU A 360 -19.31 19.69 1.23
C LEU A 360 -18.63 19.24 2.52
N VAL A 361 -17.47 18.59 2.40
CA VAL A 361 -16.71 18.09 3.56
C VAL A 361 -16.27 19.26 4.46
N ASN A 362 -15.73 20.35 3.86
CA ASN A 362 -15.35 21.53 4.63
C ASN A 362 -16.50 22.09 5.46
N ASN A 363 -17.70 22.19 4.91
CA ASN A 363 -18.85 22.74 5.62
C ASN A 363 -19.32 21.81 6.75
N ILE A 364 -19.46 20.50 6.47
CA ILE A 364 -19.87 19.51 7.46
C ILE A 364 -18.90 19.48 8.63
N VAL A 365 -17.61 19.43 8.35
CA VAL A 365 -16.58 19.37 9.39
C VAL A 365 -16.54 20.69 10.17
N SER A 366 -16.60 21.83 9.50
CA SER A 366 -16.56 23.13 10.18
C SER A 366 -17.74 23.29 11.15
N ASP A 367 -18.95 22.98 10.73
CA ASP A 367 -20.17 23.12 11.54
C ASP A 367 -20.20 22.12 12.70
N LYS A 368 -20.00 20.83 12.40
CA LYS A 368 -20.12 19.76 13.39
C LYS A 368 -18.97 19.72 14.40
N LEU A 369 -17.74 19.98 13.94
CA LEU A 369 -16.59 20.01 14.83
C LEU A 369 -16.62 21.22 15.77
N ASP A 370 -17.02 22.41 15.29
CA ASP A 370 -17.17 23.60 16.14
C ASP A 370 -18.19 23.33 17.24
N THR A 371 -19.36 22.80 16.89
CA THR A 371 -20.39 22.38 17.85
C THR A 371 -19.84 21.36 18.86
N PHE A 372 -19.17 20.32 18.38
CA PHE A 372 -18.61 19.30 19.27
C PHE A 372 -17.60 19.86 20.28
N LEU A 373 -16.70 20.75 19.83
CA LEU A 373 -15.71 21.37 20.72
C LEU A 373 -16.33 22.28 21.77
N GLU A 374 -17.44 22.95 21.45
CA GLU A 374 -18.20 23.74 22.40
C GLU A 374 -18.92 22.87 23.45
N GLU A 375 -19.49 21.76 23.02
CA GLU A 375 -20.15 20.79 23.90
C GLU A 375 -19.16 20.00 24.76
N ASN A 376 -17.91 19.81 24.27
CA ASN A 376 -16.90 19.02 24.93
C ASN A 376 -15.59 19.81 25.18
N PRO A 377 -15.63 20.87 26.02
CA PRO A 377 -14.50 21.79 26.17
C PRO A 377 -13.22 21.15 26.74
N GLN A 378 -13.33 20.04 27.47
CA GLN A 378 -12.16 19.30 27.95
C GLN A 378 -11.43 18.61 26.81
N VAL A 379 -12.16 17.95 25.90
CA VAL A 379 -11.61 17.32 24.71
C VAL A 379 -10.99 18.38 23.79
N GLY A 380 -11.69 19.50 23.58
CA GLY A 380 -11.18 20.61 22.78
C GLY A 380 -9.86 21.18 23.30
N ARG A 381 -9.72 21.31 24.63
CA ARG A 381 -8.45 21.74 25.24
C ARG A 381 -7.34 20.71 25.04
N MET A 382 -7.61 19.41 25.23
CA MET A 382 -6.60 18.35 25.01
C MET A 382 -6.09 18.35 23.57
N ILE A 383 -6.98 18.48 22.59
CA ILE A 383 -6.62 18.56 21.17
C ILE A 383 -5.77 19.80 20.89
N LEU A 384 -6.17 20.96 21.41
CA LEU A 384 -5.40 22.20 21.24
C LEU A 384 -4.05 22.16 21.95
N ASP A 385 -3.94 21.60 23.14
CA ASP A 385 -2.67 21.47 23.85
C ASP A 385 -1.69 20.61 23.07
N LYS A 386 -2.19 19.52 22.44
CA LYS A 386 -1.39 18.70 21.55
C LYS A 386 -0.90 19.49 20.34
N ALA A 387 -1.80 20.16 19.63
CA ALA A 387 -1.47 20.96 18.44
C ALA A 387 -0.51 22.11 18.77
N LEU A 388 -0.68 22.80 19.91
CA LEU A 388 0.24 23.85 20.37
C LEU A 388 1.62 23.29 20.74
N THR A 389 1.67 22.09 21.29
CA THR A 389 2.91 21.42 21.62
C THR A 389 3.66 21.01 20.35
N ALA A 390 2.93 20.49 19.34
CA ALA A 390 3.47 20.20 18.01
C ALA A 390 4.02 21.46 17.34
N ASN A 391 3.26 22.58 17.37
CA ASN A 391 3.68 23.87 16.82
C ASN A 391 4.99 24.37 17.44
N ARG A 392 5.09 24.34 18.79
CA ARG A 392 6.32 24.75 19.50
C ARG A 392 7.51 23.88 19.09
N ALA A 393 7.32 22.57 19.01
CA ALA A 393 8.36 21.64 18.59
C ALA A 393 8.82 21.92 17.15
N ARG A 394 7.86 22.10 16.22
CA ARG A 394 8.16 22.42 14.81
C ARG A 394 8.90 23.77 14.67
N GLU A 395 8.47 24.79 15.40
CA GLU A 395 9.18 26.08 15.39
C GLU A 395 10.60 25.98 15.94
N ALA A 396 10.80 25.20 17.02
CA ALA A 396 12.12 24.92 17.55
C ALA A 396 13.01 24.20 16.51
N ALA A 397 12.45 23.20 15.83
CA ALA A 397 13.14 22.49 14.74
C ALA A 397 13.49 23.43 13.58
N ARG A 398 12.58 24.31 13.16
CA ARG A 398 12.83 25.31 12.11
C ARG A 398 13.98 26.27 12.49
N LYS A 399 13.97 26.80 13.72
CA LYS A 399 15.05 27.66 14.22
C LYS A 399 16.39 26.94 14.26
N ALA A 400 16.42 25.68 14.70
CA ALA A 400 17.62 24.86 14.70
C ALA A 400 18.18 24.67 13.27
N ARG A 401 17.29 24.35 12.32
CA ARG A 401 17.62 24.18 10.89
C ARG A 401 18.15 25.49 10.27
N GLU A 402 17.50 26.62 10.51
CA GLU A 402 17.96 27.92 10.04
C GLU A 402 19.34 28.27 10.59
N SER A 403 19.60 27.95 11.85
CA SER A 403 20.93 28.16 12.47
C SER A 403 22.01 27.29 11.79
N ILE A 404 21.71 26.04 11.49
CA ILE A 404 22.60 25.14 10.75
C ILE A 404 22.80 25.67 9.33
N ARG A 405 21.73 26.03 8.61
CA ARG A 405 21.77 26.54 7.25
C ARG A 405 22.56 27.85 7.14
N ARG A 406 22.47 28.75 8.14
CA ARG A 406 23.30 29.98 8.20
C ARG A 406 24.79 29.67 8.39
N LYS A 407 25.12 28.66 9.20
CA LYS A 407 26.52 28.18 9.35
C LYS A 407 27.03 27.55 8.05
N THR A 408 26.19 26.86 7.29
CA THR A 408 26.52 26.19 6.03
C THR A 408 26.55 27.18 4.84
N ALA A 409 25.71 28.24 4.84
CA ALA A 409 25.69 29.26 3.80
C ALA A 409 26.99 30.11 3.75
N LEU A 410 27.75 30.16 4.82
CA LEU A 410 29.08 30.77 4.87
C LEU A 410 30.19 29.84 4.30
N GLY A 411 29.89 28.55 4.03
CA GLY A 411 30.85 27.54 3.58
C GLY A 411 30.47 26.74 2.32
N GLY A 412 29.43 27.13 1.56
CA GLY A 412 28.88 26.33 0.46
C GLY A 412 28.02 25.20 0.99
N ALA A 413 27.05 24.69 0.20
CA ALA A 413 26.22 23.55 0.59
C ALA A 413 27.11 22.30 0.71
N ALA A 414 27.71 22.09 1.87
CA ALA A 414 28.61 20.97 2.11
C ALA A 414 27.77 19.68 2.14
N MET A 415 28.01 18.81 1.17
CA MET A 415 27.54 17.43 1.21
C MET A 415 28.04 16.74 2.48
N PRO A 416 27.33 15.71 2.98
CA PRO A 416 27.81 15.00 4.16
C PRO A 416 29.25 14.53 3.97
N ASP A 417 30.12 14.79 4.93
CA ASP A 417 31.56 14.48 4.86
C ASP A 417 31.84 13.00 4.50
N LYS A 418 30.93 12.10 4.90
CA LYS A 418 31.04 10.67 4.65
C LYS A 418 30.44 10.22 3.31
N LEU A 419 29.68 11.07 2.62
CA LEU A 419 29.13 10.73 1.31
C LEU A 419 30.26 10.61 0.29
N ARG A 420 30.33 9.46 -0.36
CA ARG A 420 31.16 9.24 -1.54
C ARG A 420 30.23 9.28 -2.76
N ASP A 421 30.06 10.46 -3.32
CA ASP A 421 29.13 10.72 -4.42
C ASP A 421 29.58 10.07 -5.73
N CYS A 422 28.66 9.93 -6.69
CA CYS A 422 28.95 9.50 -8.05
C CYS A 422 29.14 10.68 -9.00
N ASN A 423 29.64 10.38 -10.21
CA ASN A 423 29.96 11.40 -11.21
C ASN A 423 28.74 11.78 -12.08
N GLU A 424 27.77 10.89 -12.20
CA GLU A 424 26.54 11.10 -12.97
C GLU A 424 25.58 12.01 -12.18
N ASN A 425 24.90 12.91 -12.88
CA ASN A 425 23.94 13.85 -12.29
C ASN A 425 22.49 13.55 -12.65
N ASN A 426 22.23 12.64 -13.59
CA ASN A 426 20.87 12.23 -13.92
C ASN A 426 20.35 11.24 -12.87
N PRO A 427 19.32 11.61 -12.06
CA PRO A 427 18.80 10.75 -11.01
C PRO A 427 18.35 9.36 -11.48
N GLU A 428 17.85 9.26 -12.71
CA GLU A 428 17.37 7.98 -13.28
C GLU A 428 18.48 6.96 -13.50
N LEU A 429 19.71 7.46 -13.70
CA LEU A 429 20.90 6.65 -13.96
C LEU A 429 21.75 6.42 -12.71
N THR A 430 21.40 7.05 -11.57
CA THR A 430 22.20 7.01 -10.36
C THR A 430 21.55 6.21 -9.25
N GLU A 431 22.40 5.67 -8.39
CA GLU A 431 21.98 4.90 -7.21
C GLU A 431 22.85 5.23 -6.00
N ILE A 432 22.25 5.23 -4.81
CA ILE A 432 22.94 5.42 -3.55
C ILE A 432 22.82 4.18 -2.68
N TYR A 433 23.95 3.69 -2.17
CA TYR A 433 24.00 2.67 -1.14
C TYR A 433 24.10 3.32 0.23
N ILE A 434 23.12 3.05 1.08
CA ILE A 434 23.16 3.40 2.51
C ILE A 434 23.69 2.16 3.22
N VAL A 435 24.94 2.27 3.71
CA VAL A 435 25.72 1.11 4.16
C VAL A 435 25.89 1.13 5.68
N GLU A 436 25.75 -0.02 6.30
CA GLU A 436 26.00 -0.19 7.72
C GLU A 436 27.49 -0.11 8.05
N GLY A 437 27.86 0.93 8.80
CA GLY A 437 29.21 1.10 9.36
C GLY A 437 30.28 1.56 8.38
N ASP A 438 31.39 2.03 8.95
CA ASP A 438 32.51 2.58 8.19
C ASP A 438 33.35 1.47 7.50
N SER A 439 33.40 0.27 8.06
CA SER A 439 34.16 -0.86 7.49
C SER A 439 33.56 -1.31 6.15
N ALA A 440 32.29 -1.65 6.15
CA ALA A 440 31.57 -2.02 4.92
C ALA A 440 31.50 -0.84 3.94
N GLY A 441 31.33 0.39 4.44
CA GLY A 441 31.37 1.62 3.64
C GLY A 441 32.72 1.82 2.94
N GLY A 442 33.83 1.45 3.58
CA GLY A 442 35.18 1.47 3.01
C GLY A 442 35.34 0.49 1.85
N SER A 443 34.94 -0.78 2.05
CA SER A 443 34.95 -1.81 1.01
C SER A 443 34.04 -1.45 -0.16
N ALA A 444 32.82 -0.95 0.12
CA ALA A 444 31.89 -0.51 -0.91
C ALA A 444 32.43 0.67 -1.72
N THR A 445 33.08 1.63 -1.08
CA THR A 445 33.68 2.79 -1.76
C THR A 445 34.79 2.38 -2.72
N GLN A 446 35.59 1.38 -2.35
CA GLN A 446 36.67 0.87 -3.21
C GLN A 446 36.15 -0.05 -4.33
N GLY A 447 35.08 -0.81 -4.06
CA GLY A 447 34.50 -1.75 -5.02
C GLY A 447 33.52 -1.15 -6.01
N ARG A 448 32.90 0.00 -5.71
CA ARG A 448 31.82 0.61 -6.51
C ARG A 448 32.25 1.06 -7.91
N ASP A 449 31.27 1.17 -8.79
CA ASP A 449 31.42 1.97 -10.01
C ASP A 449 31.10 3.45 -9.70
N SER A 450 32.15 4.26 -9.59
CA SER A 450 32.04 5.68 -9.24
C SER A 450 31.30 6.53 -10.27
N ARG A 451 31.02 6.01 -11.45
CA ARG A 451 30.27 6.75 -12.47
C ARG A 451 28.84 6.98 -12.03
N PHE A 452 28.17 6.00 -11.44
CA PHE A 452 26.73 6.08 -11.11
C PHE A 452 26.38 5.61 -9.70
N GLN A 453 27.32 5.04 -8.93
CA GLN A 453 27.07 4.54 -7.57
C GLN A 453 27.64 5.50 -6.52
N ALA A 454 26.79 5.99 -5.63
CA ALA A 454 27.16 6.74 -4.44
C ALA A 454 27.12 5.84 -3.20
N ILE A 455 27.98 6.11 -2.20
CA ILE A 455 28.04 5.37 -0.93
C ILE A 455 27.89 6.34 0.24
N LEU A 456 26.95 6.04 1.13
CA LEU A 456 26.73 6.75 2.39
C LEU A 456 26.85 5.77 3.57
N PRO A 457 28.00 5.73 4.26
CA PRO A 457 28.12 4.93 5.47
C PRO A 457 27.34 5.55 6.63
N LEU A 458 26.59 4.71 7.36
CA LEU A 458 25.93 5.07 8.61
C LEU A 458 26.85 4.74 9.80
N TRP A 459 26.77 5.56 10.86
CA TRP A 459 27.52 5.29 12.09
C TRP A 459 26.59 4.94 13.25
N GLY A 460 26.39 3.65 13.42
CA GLY A 460 25.54 3.07 14.48
C GLY A 460 24.05 3.24 14.23
N LYS A 461 23.25 2.74 15.16
CA LYS A 461 21.79 2.72 15.06
C LYS A 461 21.21 4.13 14.98
N MET A 462 20.27 4.32 14.07
CA MET A 462 19.57 5.58 13.86
C MET A 462 18.47 5.78 14.90
N LEU A 463 17.93 7.00 14.95
CA LEU A 463 16.78 7.33 15.75
C LEU A 463 15.57 6.51 15.27
N ASN A 464 14.87 5.88 16.22
CA ASN A 464 13.56 5.32 15.93
C ASN A 464 12.54 6.48 15.84
N VAL A 465 12.16 6.81 14.61
CA VAL A 465 11.29 7.96 14.34
C VAL A 465 9.82 7.69 14.71
N GLU A 466 9.43 6.43 14.92
CA GLU A 466 8.10 6.10 15.43
C GLU A 466 7.87 6.64 16.85
N LYS A 467 8.94 6.73 17.64
CA LYS A 467 8.95 7.22 19.03
C LYS A 467 9.45 8.67 19.16
N ALA A 468 9.56 9.38 18.04
CA ALA A 468 10.20 10.69 18.05
C ALA A 468 9.35 11.74 17.34
N ARG A 469 9.26 12.92 17.93
CA ARG A 469 8.70 14.09 17.27
C ARG A 469 9.54 14.55 16.09
N ALA A 470 8.91 15.22 15.14
CA ALA A 470 9.54 15.73 13.93
C ALA A 470 10.76 16.64 14.24
N ASP A 471 10.71 17.46 15.30
CA ASP A 471 11.85 18.30 15.71
C ASP A 471 13.11 17.50 16.04
N LYS A 472 12.96 16.36 16.71
CA LYS A 472 14.08 15.44 16.99
C LYS A 472 14.60 14.75 15.74
N VAL A 473 13.72 14.46 14.79
CA VAL A 473 14.09 13.88 13.49
C VAL A 473 14.92 14.88 12.68
N TYR A 474 14.46 16.12 12.58
CA TYR A 474 15.18 17.19 11.89
C TYR A 474 16.52 17.55 12.54
N GLY A 475 16.63 17.46 13.84
CA GLY A 475 17.88 17.74 14.58
C GLY A 475 18.82 16.55 14.77
N ASN A 476 18.49 15.38 14.21
CA ASN A 476 19.26 14.16 14.46
C ASN A 476 20.48 14.06 13.55
N ASP A 477 21.68 14.06 14.14
CA ASP A 477 22.95 14.02 13.42
C ASP A 477 23.13 12.79 12.52
N LYS A 478 22.43 11.69 12.79
CA LYS A 478 22.51 10.45 12.00
C LYS A 478 21.53 10.42 10.82
N LEU A 479 20.39 11.12 10.93
CA LEU A 479 19.40 11.22 9.86
C LEU A 479 19.74 12.36 8.88
N GLN A 480 20.35 13.45 9.36
CA GLN A 480 20.71 14.60 8.53
C GLN A 480 21.56 14.23 7.30
N PRO A 481 22.59 13.36 7.39
CA PRO A 481 23.33 12.93 6.22
C PRO A 481 22.47 12.22 5.16
N VAL A 482 21.49 11.40 5.58
CA VAL A 482 20.57 10.73 4.66
C VAL A 482 19.67 11.75 3.97
N ILE A 483 19.06 12.67 4.74
CA ILE A 483 18.20 13.73 4.22
C ILE A 483 18.96 14.61 3.21
N THR A 484 20.19 15.02 3.56
CA THR A 484 21.02 15.88 2.72
C THR A 484 21.49 15.16 1.45
N ALA A 485 21.90 13.89 1.56
CA ALA A 485 22.35 13.10 0.43
C ALA A 485 21.23 12.89 -0.59
N LEU A 486 20.01 12.58 -0.15
CA LEU A 486 18.85 12.39 -1.02
C LEU A 486 18.37 13.70 -1.66
N GLY A 487 18.49 14.84 -0.96
CA GLY A 487 18.23 16.17 -1.50
C GLY A 487 16.75 16.56 -1.68
N ALA A 488 15.81 15.64 -1.39
CA ALA A 488 14.38 15.80 -1.66
C ALA A 488 13.58 16.44 -0.51
N GLY A 489 14.20 16.72 0.64
CA GLY A 489 13.48 17.16 1.86
C GLY A 489 12.83 15.99 2.59
N ILE A 490 11.99 16.27 3.59
CA ILE A 490 11.22 15.26 4.36
C ILE A 490 9.87 15.82 4.78
N GLY A 491 8.91 14.94 5.08
CA GLY A 491 7.53 15.31 5.46
C GLY A 491 6.82 16.08 4.34
N ASP A 492 6.12 17.14 4.68
CA ASP A 492 5.39 17.98 3.72
C ASP A 492 6.31 18.74 2.74
N GLU A 493 7.62 18.85 3.04
CA GLU A 493 8.61 19.47 2.14
C GLU A 493 9.23 18.46 1.18
N PHE A 494 8.87 17.19 1.24
CA PHE A 494 9.42 16.15 0.37
C PHE A 494 8.96 16.39 -1.08
N ASP A 495 9.94 16.57 -1.96
CA ASP A 495 9.70 16.82 -3.39
C ASP A 495 10.45 15.75 -4.21
N PRO A 496 9.72 14.77 -4.78
CA PRO A 496 10.34 13.72 -5.60
C PRO A 496 11.19 14.25 -6.77
N ALA A 497 10.81 15.41 -7.33
CA ALA A 497 11.54 16.01 -8.46
C ALA A 497 12.95 16.51 -8.09
N LYS A 498 13.22 16.68 -6.78
CA LYS A 498 14.55 17.07 -6.27
C LYS A 498 15.40 15.89 -5.85
N LEU A 499 14.87 14.67 -5.97
CA LEU A 499 15.60 13.47 -5.58
C LEU A 499 16.84 13.30 -6.46
N ARG A 500 17.98 13.02 -5.80
CA ARG A 500 19.27 12.91 -6.50
C ARG A 500 19.57 11.50 -7.02
N TYR A 501 18.86 10.49 -6.52
CA TYR A 501 19.06 9.09 -6.88
C TYR A 501 17.72 8.38 -6.98
N HIS A 502 17.42 7.76 -8.13
CA HIS A 502 16.18 6.98 -8.31
C HIS A 502 16.31 5.51 -7.86
N LYS A 503 17.47 5.14 -7.28
CA LYS A 503 17.62 3.88 -6.54
C LYS A 503 18.31 4.16 -5.21
N VAL A 504 17.57 3.97 -4.12
CA VAL A 504 18.05 4.05 -2.75
C VAL A 504 18.17 2.64 -2.20
N ILE A 505 19.38 2.15 -2.07
CA ILE A 505 19.67 0.75 -1.75
C ILE A 505 20.15 0.67 -0.30
N ILE A 506 19.38 -0.02 0.54
CA ILE A 506 19.79 -0.32 1.91
C ILE A 506 20.69 -1.55 1.87
N MET A 507 21.94 -1.39 2.30
CA MET A 507 22.94 -2.46 2.35
C MET A 507 23.40 -2.64 3.79
N ALA A 508 22.76 -3.57 4.50
CA ALA A 508 23.01 -3.90 5.88
C ALA A 508 23.45 -5.37 6.00
N ASP A 509 24.15 -5.67 7.08
CA ASP A 509 24.60 -7.03 7.39
C ASP A 509 23.43 -8.01 7.47
N ALA A 510 23.69 -9.29 7.22
CA ALA A 510 22.68 -10.34 7.27
C ALA A 510 22.46 -10.89 8.70
N ASP A 511 22.65 -10.05 9.70
CA ASP A 511 22.47 -10.34 11.12
C ASP A 511 21.29 -9.58 11.74
N VAL A 512 21.08 -9.72 13.05
CA VAL A 512 20.00 -9.08 13.79
C VAL A 512 20.17 -7.55 13.87
N ASP A 513 21.39 -7.04 13.94
CA ASP A 513 21.67 -5.60 14.00
C ASP A 513 21.44 -4.95 12.63
N GLY A 514 21.89 -5.56 11.54
CA GLY A 514 21.62 -5.10 10.18
C GLY A 514 20.12 -5.13 9.84
N SER A 515 19.40 -6.15 10.28
CA SER A 515 17.94 -6.22 10.16
C SER A 515 17.25 -5.10 10.91
N HIS A 516 17.75 -4.73 12.10
CA HIS A 516 17.24 -3.61 12.88
C HIS A 516 17.53 -2.26 12.20
N ILE A 517 18.73 -2.04 11.67
CA ILE A 517 19.08 -0.81 10.94
C ILE A 517 18.20 -0.66 9.70
N ARG A 518 17.99 -1.75 8.95
CA ARG A 518 17.07 -1.76 7.81
C ARG A 518 15.65 -1.36 8.22
N THR A 519 15.14 -1.92 9.33
CA THR A 519 13.82 -1.59 9.86
C THR A 519 13.71 -0.12 10.27
N LEU A 520 14.75 0.44 10.91
CA LEU A 520 14.77 1.87 11.28
C LEU A 520 14.76 2.77 10.04
N LEU A 521 15.52 2.43 8.99
CA LEU A 521 15.51 3.15 7.71
C LEU A 521 14.15 3.08 7.03
N LEU A 522 13.55 1.89 6.97
CA LEU A 522 12.21 1.72 6.38
C LEU A 522 11.15 2.49 7.17
N THR A 523 11.23 2.50 8.51
CA THR A 523 10.35 3.32 9.36
C THR A 523 10.51 4.81 9.02
N PHE A 524 11.75 5.28 8.87
CA PHE A 524 12.03 6.67 8.50
C PHE A 524 11.49 7.01 7.10
N PHE A 525 11.73 6.18 6.10
CA PHE A 525 11.21 6.41 4.76
C PHE A 525 9.69 6.36 4.72
N PHE A 526 9.07 5.41 5.40
CA PHE A 526 7.61 5.30 5.47
C PHE A 526 6.96 6.52 6.14
N ARG A 527 7.52 7.03 7.23
CA ARG A 527 6.94 8.15 7.99
C ARG A 527 7.24 9.53 7.39
N PHE A 528 8.41 9.73 6.79
CA PHE A 528 8.90 11.04 6.39
C PHE A 528 9.21 11.19 4.89
N MET A 529 9.27 10.11 4.15
CA MET A 529 9.59 10.07 2.72
C MET A 529 8.76 9.02 1.97
N ARG A 530 7.49 8.89 2.34
CA ARG A 530 6.59 7.86 1.81
C ARG A 530 6.56 7.80 0.28
N PRO A 531 6.52 8.92 -0.48
CA PRO A 531 6.56 8.87 -1.94
C PRO A 531 7.82 8.18 -2.49
N LEU A 532 8.92 8.11 -1.73
CA LEU A 532 10.12 7.37 -2.14
C LEU A 532 9.84 5.87 -2.32
N ILE A 533 8.99 5.30 -1.44
CA ILE A 533 8.57 3.89 -1.52
C ILE A 533 7.51 3.72 -2.61
N GLU A 534 6.53 4.60 -2.67
CA GLU A 534 5.42 4.56 -3.63
C GLU A 534 5.89 4.63 -5.09
N HIS A 535 6.91 5.45 -5.38
CA HIS A 535 7.56 5.48 -6.70
C HIS A 535 8.50 4.27 -6.94
N GLY A 536 8.72 3.43 -5.91
CA GLY A 536 9.53 2.23 -6.00
C GLY A 536 11.03 2.48 -6.12
N TYR A 537 11.51 3.54 -5.50
CA TYR A 537 12.94 3.90 -5.50
C TYR A 537 13.72 3.24 -4.36
N VAL A 538 13.07 2.56 -3.41
CA VAL A 538 13.72 1.90 -2.27
C VAL A 538 13.97 0.43 -2.54
N TYR A 539 15.19 -0.01 -2.28
CA TYR A 539 15.63 -1.40 -2.44
C TYR A 539 16.41 -1.87 -1.21
N SER A 540 16.37 -3.16 -0.96
CA SER A 540 17.27 -3.86 -0.03
C SER A 540 18.23 -4.73 -0.82
N ALA A 541 19.52 -4.55 -0.63
CA ALA A 541 20.52 -5.46 -1.17
C ALA A 541 20.40 -6.83 -0.45
N VAL A 542 20.66 -7.89 -1.21
CA VAL A 542 20.71 -9.26 -0.69
C VAL A 542 22.15 -9.75 -0.80
N PRO A 543 22.98 -9.61 0.26
CA PRO A 543 24.33 -10.15 0.25
C PRO A 543 24.29 -11.68 0.42
N PRO A 544 25.33 -12.41 -0.03
CA PRO A 544 25.43 -13.83 0.20
C PRO A 544 25.64 -14.15 1.68
N LEU A 545 25.08 -15.29 2.12
CA LEU A 545 25.25 -15.81 3.48
C LEU A 545 26.47 -16.71 3.62
N TYR A 546 26.82 -17.44 2.57
CA TYR A 546 27.87 -18.47 2.59
C TYR A 546 28.89 -18.28 1.49
N LYS A 547 30.15 -18.61 1.82
CA LYS A 547 31.26 -18.76 0.89
C LYS A 547 31.73 -20.22 0.91
N LEU A 548 31.72 -20.87 -0.25
CA LEU A 548 32.15 -22.24 -0.43
C LEU A 548 33.44 -22.26 -1.25
N THR A 549 34.49 -22.86 -0.73
CA THR A 549 35.79 -22.91 -1.39
C THR A 549 36.25 -24.34 -1.60
N ARG A 550 36.65 -24.67 -2.84
CA ARG A 550 37.30 -25.92 -3.22
C ARG A 550 38.57 -25.61 -3.99
N GLY A 551 39.70 -25.74 -3.33
CA GLY A 551 40.98 -25.38 -3.92
C GLY A 551 41.05 -23.91 -4.33
N LYS A 552 41.09 -23.62 -5.62
CA LYS A 552 41.09 -22.22 -6.14
C LYS A 552 39.71 -21.72 -6.56
N THR A 553 38.70 -22.57 -6.54
CA THR A 553 37.34 -22.22 -6.96
C THR A 553 36.54 -21.80 -5.73
N THR A 554 35.98 -20.58 -5.79
CA THR A 554 35.09 -20.04 -4.76
C THR A 554 33.71 -19.80 -5.37
N ARG A 555 32.66 -20.16 -4.63
CA ARG A 555 31.26 -19.85 -4.95
C ARG A 555 30.58 -19.29 -3.71
N VAL A 556 29.49 -18.58 -3.91
CA VAL A 556 28.68 -18.05 -2.82
C VAL A 556 27.29 -18.67 -2.86
N ALA A 557 26.58 -18.64 -1.72
CA ALA A 557 25.19 -19.06 -1.62
C ALA A 557 24.42 -18.09 -0.73
N PHE A 558 23.14 -17.87 -1.07
CA PHE A 558 22.26 -16.89 -0.45
C PHE A 558 21.24 -17.52 0.52
N SER A 559 21.14 -18.85 0.53
CA SER A 559 20.30 -19.61 1.47
C SER A 559 20.99 -20.93 1.88
N ASP A 560 20.40 -21.60 2.87
CA ASP A 560 20.87 -22.92 3.30
C ASP A 560 20.68 -23.97 2.19
N GLU A 561 19.55 -23.93 1.49
CA GLU A 561 19.23 -24.82 0.38
C GLU A 561 20.24 -24.62 -0.77
N GLU A 562 20.54 -23.38 -1.10
CA GLU A 562 21.51 -23.06 -2.15
C GLU A 562 22.93 -23.48 -1.74
N ARG A 563 23.32 -23.29 -0.47
CA ARG A 563 24.59 -23.79 0.07
C ARG A 563 24.73 -25.30 -0.15
N ASP A 564 23.68 -26.05 0.17
CA ASP A 564 23.71 -27.51 0.07
C ASP A 564 23.75 -27.97 -1.40
N ALA A 565 22.98 -27.30 -2.27
CA ALA A 565 23.00 -27.54 -3.71
C ALA A 565 24.39 -27.24 -4.34
N VAL A 566 24.95 -26.05 -4.06
CA VAL A 566 26.27 -25.63 -4.53
C VAL A 566 27.36 -26.56 -3.98
N SER A 567 27.24 -26.97 -2.70
CA SER A 567 28.18 -27.94 -2.11
C SER A 567 28.14 -29.30 -2.81
N ALA A 568 26.95 -29.81 -3.14
CA ALA A 568 26.79 -31.06 -3.87
C ALA A 568 27.38 -30.97 -5.29
N GLU A 569 27.11 -29.88 -6.00
CA GLU A 569 27.65 -29.60 -7.32
C GLU A 569 29.19 -29.53 -7.30
N MET A 570 29.75 -28.75 -6.36
CA MET A 570 31.21 -28.63 -6.20
C MET A 570 31.90 -29.94 -5.84
N ARG A 571 31.19 -30.90 -5.20
CA ARG A 571 31.71 -32.26 -4.93
C ARG A 571 31.79 -33.10 -6.18
N GLY A 572 30.97 -32.83 -7.21
CA GLY A 572 31.02 -33.56 -8.48
C GLY A 572 30.72 -35.06 -8.34
N GLY A 573 29.79 -35.42 -7.43
CA GLY A 573 29.40 -36.80 -7.15
C GLY A 573 30.36 -37.60 -6.24
N ASN A 574 31.46 -37.00 -5.76
CA ASN A 574 32.39 -37.65 -4.83
C ASN A 574 32.20 -37.09 -3.40
N PRO A 575 31.61 -37.84 -2.45
CA PRO A 575 31.36 -37.40 -1.11
C PRO A 575 32.62 -37.10 -0.27
N ASN A 576 33.77 -37.61 -0.67
CA ASN A 576 35.03 -37.43 0.05
C ASN A 576 35.76 -36.12 -0.28
N VAL A 577 35.22 -35.33 -1.21
CA VAL A 577 35.79 -34.02 -1.54
C VAL A 577 35.48 -33.04 -0.43
N LYS A 578 36.54 -32.53 0.21
CA LYS A 578 36.42 -31.49 1.26
C LYS A 578 36.12 -30.16 0.60
N ILE A 579 35.05 -29.51 1.05
CA ILE A 579 34.70 -28.15 0.72
C ILE A 579 34.78 -27.32 2.02
N ASP A 580 35.48 -26.21 1.93
CA ASP A 580 35.50 -25.23 3.01
C ASP A 580 34.27 -24.31 2.88
N ILE A 581 33.39 -24.39 3.88
CA ILE A 581 32.19 -23.56 3.94
C ILE A 581 32.36 -22.56 5.08
N SER A 582 32.35 -21.29 4.79
CA SER A 582 32.36 -20.21 5.77
C SER A 582 31.08 -19.37 5.64
N ARG A 583 30.49 -18.96 6.76
CA ARG A 583 29.37 -18.03 6.81
C ARG A 583 29.94 -16.62 6.93
N PHE A 584 29.48 -15.70 6.09
CA PHE A 584 29.77 -14.28 6.26
C PHE A 584 29.03 -13.76 7.51
N LYS A 585 29.76 -13.12 8.41
CA LYS A 585 29.18 -12.47 9.60
C LYS A 585 28.71 -11.06 9.31
N GLY A 586 29.36 -10.39 8.34
CA GLY A 586 29.00 -9.05 7.90
C GLY A 586 29.69 -8.63 6.60
N LEU A 587 29.17 -7.59 5.98
CA LEU A 587 29.68 -6.97 4.74
C LEU A 587 31.12 -6.44 4.89
N GLY A 588 31.51 -6.07 6.11
CA GLY A 588 32.86 -5.61 6.43
C GLY A 588 33.93 -6.69 6.33
N GLU A 589 33.57 -7.96 6.25
CA GLU A 589 34.49 -9.10 6.03
C GLU A 589 34.79 -9.32 4.55
N MET A 590 33.94 -8.77 3.66
CA MET A 590 34.16 -8.88 2.21
C MET A 590 35.21 -7.88 1.75
N ASN A 591 36.13 -8.33 0.91
CA ASN A 591 37.01 -7.42 0.21
C ASN A 591 36.23 -6.64 -0.89
N PRO A 592 36.77 -5.52 -1.41
CA PRO A 592 36.06 -4.70 -2.39
C PRO A 592 35.60 -5.43 -3.64
N HIS A 593 36.38 -6.39 -4.13
CA HIS A 593 36.06 -7.18 -5.32
C HIS A 593 34.94 -8.19 -5.05
N GLU A 594 34.97 -8.88 -3.91
CA GLU A 594 33.91 -9.79 -3.49
C GLU A 594 32.58 -9.04 -3.32
N LEU A 595 32.60 -7.87 -2.67
CA LEU A 595 31.41 -7.04 -2.47
C LEU A 595 30.83 -6.53 -3.79
N TRP A 596 31.70 -6.15 -4.72
CA TRP A 596 31.29 -5.79 -6.08
C TRP A 596 30.58 -6.96 -6.77
N GLU A 597 31.27 -8.10 -6.91
CA GLU A 597 30.78 -9.24 -7.69
C GLU A 597 29.47 -9.84 -7.14
N THR A 598 29.23 -9.75 -5.83
CA THR A 598 28.09 -10.42 -5.19
C THR A 598 26.92 -9.51 -4.91
N THR A 599 27.18 -8.19 -4.69
CA THR A 599 26.16 -7.31 -4.08
C THR A 599 26.01 -5.98 -4.81
N MET A 600 27.02 -5.52 -5.58
CA MET A 600 26.99 -4.18 -6.18
C MET A 600 26.97 -4.18 -7.71
N ASP A 601 27.48 -5.22 -8.37
CA ASP A 601 27.48 -5.35 -9.84
C ASP A 601 26.04 -5.42 -10.36
N PRO A 602 25.57 -4.45 -11.17
CA PRO A 602 24.20 -4.44 -11.69
C PRO A 602 23.79 -5.70 -12.46
N GLU A 603 24.77 -6.42 -13.05
CA GLU A 603 24.51 -7.63 -13.84
C GLU A 603 24.35 -8.89 -12.98
N LYS A 604 24.90 -8.89 -11.75
CA LYS A 604 24.98 -10.10 -10.90
C LYS A 604 24.22 -9.98 -9.58
N ARG A 605 24.09 -8.76 -9.06
CA ARG A 605 23.48 -8.50 -7.74
C ARG A 605 22.01 -8.85 -7.70
N THR A 606 21.54 -9.24 -6.53
CA THR A 606 20.10 -9.37 -6.22
C THR A 606 19.65 -8.20 -5.38
N LEU A 607 18.64 -7.47 -5.85
CA LEU A 607 17.98 -6.40 -5.12
C LEU A 607 16.52 -6.77 -4.87
N ARG A 608 16.06 -6.62 -3.64
CA ARG A 608 14.64 -6.73 -3.30
C ARG A 608 14.04 -5.32 -3.29
N ARG A 609 13.15 -5.05 -4.23
CA ARG A 609 12.39 -3.80 -4.25
C ARG A 609 11.43 -3.77 -3.05
N ILE A 610 11.36 -2.64 -2.37
CA ILE A 610 10.40 -2.42 -1.28
C ILE A 610 9.16 -1.79 -1.91
N THR A 611 8.02 -2.47 -1.75
CA THR A 611 6.71 -2.03 -2.22
C THR A 611 5.82 -1.70 -1.02
N LEU A 612 4.84 -0.85 -1.24
CA LEU A 612 3.81 -0.51 -0.29
C LEU A 612 2.46 -0.97 -0.86
N ASP A 613 2.12 -2.22 -0.63
CA ASP A 613 0.90 -2.83 -1.16
C ASP A 613 -0.33 -2.44 -0.32
N ASP A 614 -0.14 -2.22 0.98
CA ASP A 614 -1.16 -1.86 1.95
C ASP A 614 -0.59 -0.89 2.99
N ALA A 615 -0.99 0.37 2.87
CA ALA A 615 -0.50 1.44 3.74
C ALA A 615 -1.04 1.33 5.17
N VAL A 616 -2.25 0.81 5.35
CA VAL A 616 -2.87 0.62 6.67
C VAL A 616 -2.16 -0.47 7.43
N LYS A 617 -1.92 -1.61 6.79
CA LYS A 617 -1.18 -2.72 7.38
C LYS A 617 0.27 -2.35 7.69
N ALA A 618 0.89 -1.54 6.83
CA ALA A 618 2.23 -1.01 7.08
C ALA A 618 2.24 -0.09 8.30
N ASP A 619 1.28 0.84 8.42
CA ASP A 619 1.12 1.73 9.58
C ASP A 619 0.95 0.92 10.88
N GLU A 620 0.03 -0.04 10.89
CA GLU A 620 -0.17 -0.95 12.03
C GLU A 620 1.10 -1.70 12.40
N THR A 621 1.78 -2.27 11.39
CA THR A 621 3.01 -3.04 11.60
C THR A 621 4.13 -2.18 12.19
N PHE A 622 4.37 -0.97 11.65
CA PHE A 622 5.37 -0.06 12.21
C PHE A 622 4.99 0.41 13.61
N THR A 623 3.71 0.71 13.88
CA THR A 623 3.23 1.10 15.21
C THR A 623 3.42 -0.03 16.23
N ILE A 624 3.12 -1.29 15.87
CA ILE A 624 3.32 -2.44 16.74
C ILE A 624 4.80 -2.70 17.00
N LEU A 625 5.61 -2.80 15.95
CA LEU A 625 7.00 -3.23 16.04
C LEU A 625 7.93 -2.13 16.57
N MET A 626 7.69 -0.88 16.17
CA MET A 626 8.58 0.25 16.43
C MET A 626 8.00 1.24 17.45
N GLY A 627 6.70 1.16 17.78
CA GLY A 627 6.02 2.02 18.74
C GLY A 627 6.46 1.81 20.20
N GLU A 628 5.92 2.60 21.13
CA GLU A 628 6.30 2.57 22.55
C GLU A 628 5.75 1.35 23.29
N LYS A 629 4.55 0.88 22.93
CA LYS A 629 3.87 -0.23 23.59
C LYS A 629 4.61 -1.55 23.41
N VAL A 630 4.88 -2.21 24.53
CA VAL A 630 5.61 -3.50 24.55
C VAL A 630 4.66 -4.66 24.29
N GLU A 631 3.45 -4.63 24.86
CA GLU A 631 2.53 -5.77 24.84
C GLU A 631 2.06 -6.14 23.42
N PRO A 632 1.61 -5.20 22.55
CA PRO A 632 1.27 -5.53 21.18
C PRO A 632 2.44 -6.14 20.38
N ARG A 633 3.67 -5.68 20.65
CA ARG A 633 4.88 -6.22 20.02
C ARG A 633 5.17 -7.64 20.48
N LYS A 634 5.00 -7.91 21.79
CA LYS A 634 5.16 -9.26 22.35
C LYS A 634 4.15 -10.23 21.75
N GLU A 635 2.87 -9.87 21.72
CA GLU A 635 1.81 -10.66 21.09
C GLU A 635 2.12 -10.93 19.61
N PHE A 636 2.58 -9.93 18.88
CA PHE A 636 2.98 -10.08 17.48
C PHE A 636 4.13 -11.09 17.32
N ILE A 637 5.16 -10.99 18.15
CA ILE A 637 6.32 -11.91 18.13
C ILE A 637 5.87 -13.33 18.47
N GLU A 638 5.07 -13.53 19.51
CA GLU A 638 4.56 -14.85 19.91
C GLU A 638 3.72 -15.48 18.80
N LYS A 639 2.82 -14.73 18.20
CA LYS A 639 1.97 -15.20 17.09
C LYS A 639 2.77 -15.60 15.85
N ASN A 640 3.84 -14.87 15.54
CA ASN A 640 4.63 -15.06 14.32
C ASN A 640 5.93 -15.86 14.54
N ALA A 641 6.22 -16.31 15.75
CA ALA A 641 7.46 -17.02 16.08
C ALA A 641 7.68 -18.29 15.24
N GLN A 642 6.61 -18.98 14.86
CA GLN A 642 6.67 -20.17 14.01
C GLN A 642 7.20 -19.91 12.58
N TYR A 643 7.16 -18.65 12.11
CA TYR A 643 7.66 -18.26 10.80
C TYR A 643 9.09 -17.71 10.86
N ALA A 644 9.66 -17.58 12.06
CA ALA A 644 11.01 -17.11 12.22
C ALA A 644 11.99 -18.22 11.80
N VAL A 645 12.68 -18.02 10.68
CA VAL A 645 13.78 -18.84 10.19
C VAL A 645 15.08 -18.08 10.36
N ASN A 646 16.19 -18.81 10.56
CA ASN A 646 17.54 -18.27 10.75
C ASN A 646 17.70 -17.39 12.02
N LEU A 647 17.21 -17.87 13.16
CA LEU A 647 17.53 -17.28 14.44
C LEU A 647 19.01 -17.56 14.76
N ASP A 648 19.79 -16.49 14.97
CA ASP A 648 21.13 -16.61 15.54
C ASP A 648 21.02 -16.93 17.04
N TYR A 649 21.49 -18.10 17.44
CA TYR A 649 21.61 -18.54 18.84
C TYR A 649 23.02 -18.32 19.33
#